data_db7e0ca6a3c731934aad610fe2f1666a
#
_entry.id   db7e0ca6a3c731934aad610fe2f1666a
#
_cell.length_a   1.000
_cell.length_b   1.000
_cell.length_c   1.000
_cell.angle_alpha   90.00
_cell.angle_beta   90.00
_cell.angle_gamma   90.00
#
_symmetry.space_group_name_H-M   'P 1'
#
loop_
_entity.id
_entity.type
_entity.pdbx_description
1 polymer ?
#
loop_
_entity_poly.entity_id
_entity_poly.type
_entity_poly.pdbx_seq_one_letter_code
_entity_poly.pdbx_strand_id
1 'polypeptide(L)'
;MKNKIPPKYQEHLNIQQPISQDLEGVPIRGILLGAVLAFLLNFLDAYATTIIRGSYLTLNFSTPAALFFFFFVILASGLVNLLRRPLALNRSELITIYIMLVVACCIPGMGFTQFIIPCLLGSTYYATPENNWDFLYNQYTPGWMVPRGENVARHFFEGLPEGASIPWEAWIIPLTYWYGFFLVLSLAMICIMVLLRKQWVDREKLVYPLVQVPMEMIQKEKGGIIGTSFFTNTVMWLGFAFSFILISLRGIHSYYPTFPQLNMDFALPLFRNTVNLNFHFSPSWTGFIYFVNLDISASIWVFYILTNIQRGIFNVVGLQSTQRIDFYSIEPFLAHQGMGSMIVFVLIGLWVAHGHLKDVFRKAFRGDEQIDDSTEILSYKQAVFGLIAALSLVATGLWMAGLPPLAAILFVFGAMILFMALTRVVAEGGLPAMRPPIMTNSFVISVAGSKNLGANGLVALGFSYGWHSEIRSFVMSSVANGLKMGEIITGSKRRLFWAVLIAILVSLAGSSYMTMFLAYKYGGINLNPLFFVGQAPTFGPKDMAPRIAAILTGPRWDAWLFMGIGGTVMALLMWARHYFLWWPLNPLGYTISANWKTGHILGSAFLAWLLKLLILRYGGPKMYQKLRPFFLGLILGEIVGAGGWLVVDYITGHIGSFLTQI
;
A
#
# COMPACT_ATOMS: atom_id res chain seq x y z
N MET A 1 -32.59 -1.15 -36.34
CA MET A 1 -31.83 -0.14 -37.10
C MET A 1 -30.39 -0.12 -36.56
N LYS A 2 -29.45 -0.65 -37.36
CA LYS A 2 -28.01 -0.64 -36.98
C LYS A 2 -27.43 0.72 -37.39
N ASN A 3 -27.22 1.62 -36.44
CA ASN A 3 -26.50 2.86 -36.68
C ASN A 3 -25.01 2.53 -36.88
N LYS A 4 -24.56 2.53 -38.13
CA LYS A 4 -23.14 2.50 -38.48
C LYS A 4 -22.53 3.87 -38.16
N ILE A 5 -21.61 3.91 -37.19
CA ILE A 5 -20.78 5.09 -36.89
C ILE A 5 -19.93 5.38 -38.13
N PRO A 6 -19.87 6.62 -38.64
CA PRO A 6 -19.08 6.99 -39.80
C PRO A 6 -17.59 6.68 -39.62
N PRO A 7 -16.86 6.27 -40.66
CA PRO A 7 -15.45 5.83 -40.59
C PRO A 7 -14.49 6.87 -39.97
N LYS A 8 -14.81 8.14 -40.06
CA LYS A 8 -14.00 9.27 -39.58
C LYS A 8 -13.89 9.35 -38.04
N TYR A 9 -14.78 8.66 -37.31
CA TYR A 9 -14.76 8.59 -35.84
C TYR A 9 -14.17 7.27 -35.31
N GLN A 10 -13.92 6.30 -36.15
CA GLN A 10 -13.28 5.03 -35.79
C GLN A 10 -11.75 5.14 -35.62
N GLU A 11 -11.10 6.07 -36.33
CA GLU A 11 -9.65 6.29 -36.21
C GLU A 11 -9.21 6.87 -34.85
N HIS A 12 -10.11 7.54 -34.12
CA HIS A 12 -9.77 8.13 -32.82
C HIS A 12 -10.03 7.21 -31.61
N LEU A 13 -10.61 6.02 -31.83
CA LEU A 13 -10.85 5.00 -30.79
C LEU A 13 -9.86 3.83 -30.83
N ASN A 14 -8.99 3.76 -31.83
CA ASN A 14 -7.96 2.72 -31.95
C ASN A 14 -6.67 3.11 -31.23
N ILE A 15 -6.68 3.15 -29.89
CA ILE A 15 -5.46 3.07 -29.04
C ILE A 15 -5.05 1.60 -28.79
N GLN A 16 -5.53 0.69 -29.60
CA GLN A 16 -4.98 -0.67 -29.69
C GLN A 16 -4.34 -0.87 -31.05
N GLN A 17 -3.15 -0.28 -31.25
CA GLN A 17 -2.27 -0.75 -32.32
C GLN A 17 -1.84 -2.19 -31.99
N PRO A 18 -1.86 -3.12 -32.99
CA PRO A 18 -1.38 -4.47 -32.76
C PRO A 18 0.08 -4.41 -32.33
N ILE A 19 0.33 -4.83 -31.10
CA ILE A 19 1.65 -4.96 -30.51
C ILE A 19 2.38 -6.04 -31.31
N SER A 20 3.54 -5.70 -31.88
CA SER A 20 4.43 -6.56 -32.64
C SER A 20 4.74 -7.89 -31.94
N GLN A 21 4.93 -8.94 -32.74
CA GLN A 21 5.06 -10.36 -32.42
C GLN A 21 6.21 -10.79 -31.47
N ASP A 22 6.87 -9.89 -30.75
CA ASP A 22 8.12 -10.20 -30.02
C ASP A 22 7.97 -10.49 -28.50
N LEU A 23 6.75 -10.74 -28.02
CA LEU A 23 6.50 -10.87 -26.58
C LEU A 23 6.05 -12.30 -26.21
N GLU A 24 6.98 -13.24 -26.23
CA GLU A 24 6.74 -14.63 -25.82
C GLU A 24 6.90 -14.82 -24.30
N GLY A 25 5.77 -14.91 -23.57
CA GLY A 25 5.71 -15.33 -22.18
C GLY A 25 6.56 -14.50 -21.17
N VAL A 26 6.75 -15.05 -19.97
CA VAL A 26 7.56 -14.44 -18.90
C VAL A 26 9.00 -15.00 -18.97
N PRO A 27 10.02 -14.17 -19.26
CA PRO A 27 11.39 -14.62 -19.47
C PRO A 27 12.10 -14.91 -18.13
N ILE A 28 12.85 -16.02 -18.06
CA ILE A 28 13.61 -16.41 -16.85
C ILE A 28 14.67 -15.36 -16.51
N ARG A 29 15.33 -14.75 -17.51
CA ARG A 29 16.32 -13.69 -17.31
C ARG A 29 15.70 -12.50 -16.56
N GLY A 30 14.45 -12.10 -16.90
CA GLY A 30 13.71 -11.05 -16.19
C GLY A 30 13.42 -11.43 -14.73
N ILE A 31 13.10 -12.71 -14.47
CA ILE A 31 12.89 -13.20 -13.08
C ILE A 31 14.20 -13.15 -12.28
N LEU A 32 15.32 -13.61 -12.83
CA LEU A 32 16.60 -13.60 -12.14
C LEU A 32 17.07 -12.19 -11.81
N LEU A 33 17.03 -11.29 -12.80
CA LEU A 33 17.38 -9.88 -12.59
C LEU A 33 16.43 -9.19 -11.61
N GLY A 34 15.13 -9.46 -11.74
CA GLY A 34 14.12 -8.97 -10.80
C GLY A 34 14.35 -9.45 -9.37
N ALA A 35 14.77 -10.71 -9.17
CA ALA A 35 15.08 -11.25 -7.84
C ALA A 35 16.30 -10.56 -7.22
N VAL A 36 17.37 -10.35 -7.99
CA VAL A 36 18.56 -9.62 -7.50
C VAL A 36 18.21 -8.18 -7.15
N LEU A 37 17.47 -7.48 -8.00
CA LEU A 37 17.07 -6.10 -7.76
C LEU A 37 16.08 -5.98 -6.58
N ALA A 38 15.17 -6.92 -6.41
CA ALA A 38 14.26 -6.98 -5.27
C ALA A 38 15.02 -7.20 -3.95
N PHE A 39 16.02 -8.10 -3.94
CA PHE A 39 16.89 -8.28 -2.79
C PHE A 39 17.65 -6.99 -2.45
N LEU A 40 18.32 -6.38 -3.44
CA LEU A 40 19.09 -5.15 -3.25
C LEU A 40 18.20 -3.99 -2.78
N LEU A 41 17.00 -3.81 -3.35
CA LEU A 41 16.06 -2.79 -2.92
C LEU A 41 15.76 -2.94 -1.43
N ASN A 42 15.41 -4.14 -0.98
CA ASN A 42 15.04 -4.41 0.41
C ASN A 42 16.21 -4.29 1.39
N PHE A 43 17.39 -4.72 0.96
CA PHE A 43 18.63 -4.60 1.73
C PHE A 43 19.01 -3.13 1.94
N LEU A 44 18.96 -2.33 0.86
CA LEU A 44 19.30 -0.91 0.89
C LEU A 44 18.23 -0.06 1.59
N ASP A 45 16.94 -0.38 1.41
CA ASP A 45 15.85 0.31 2.10
C ASP A 45 15.94 0.14 3.62
N ALA A 46 16.24 -1.07 4.10
CA ALA A 46 16.42 -1.31 5.54
C ALA A 46 17.59 -0.48 6.11
N TYR A 47 18.67 -0.28 5.37
CA TYR A 47 19.76 0.62 5.76
C TYR A 47 19.32 2.09 5.72
N ALA A 48 18.70 2.52 4.63
CA ALA A 48 18.27 3.90 4.43
C ALA A 48 17.26 4.37 5.49
N THR A 49 16.30 3.51 5.85
CA THR A 49 15.27 3.83 6.84
C THR A 49 15.77 3.76 8.29
N THR A 50 16.75 2.90 8.60
CA THR A 50 17.22 2.71 9.99
C THR A 50 18.41 3.59 10.33
N ILE A 51 19.44 3.70 9.47
CA ILE A 51 20.66 4.47 9.70
C ILE A 51 20.52 5.90 9.18
N ILE A 52 20.24 6.06 7.88
CA ILE A 52 20.16 7.39 7.24
C ILE A 52 18.92 8.15 7.75
N ARG A 53 17.83 7.44 8.07
CA ARG A 53 16.54 8.00 8.51
C ARG A 53 15.98 9.00 7.50
N GLY A 54 16.20 8.72 6.21
CA GLY A 54 15.74 9.55 5.09
C GLY A 54 14.30 9.27 4.69
N SER A 55 13.92 9.67 3.48
CA SER A 55 12.57 9.45 2.94
C SER A 55 12.23 7.98 2.78
N TYR A 56 11.02 7.57 3.21
CA TYR A 56 10.56 6.18 3.12
C TYR A 56 10.00 5.88 1.73
N LEU A 57 10.83 5.43 0.80
CA LEU A 57 10.46 5.23 -0.60
C LEU A 57 9.66 3.95 -0.86
N THR A 58 9.55 3.04 0.11
CA THR A 58 8.80 1.79 -0.01
C THR A 58 7.39 1.86 0.62
N LEU A 59 7.07 2.93 1.33
CA LEU A 59 5.95 2.97 2.26
C LEU A 59 4.57 3.04 1.62
N ASN A 60 4.42 3.61 0.43
CA ASN A 60 3.12 3.94 -0.15
C ASN A 60 2.77 3.10 -1.39
N PHE A 61 1.49 3.09 -1.79
CA PHE A 61 1.00 2.36 -2.97
C PHE A 61 1.67 2.79 -4.29
N SER A 62 2.16 4.03 -4.36
CA SER A 62 2.94 4.54 -5.50
C SER A 62 4.28 3.82 -5.69
N THR A 63 4.75 3.10 -4.66
CA THR A 63 6.02 2.35 -4.66
C THR A 63 7.19 3.14 -5.26
N PRO A 64 7.56 4.31 -4.68
CA PRO A 64 8.59 5.19 -5.23
C PRO A 64 9.93 4.49 -5.45
N ALA A 65 10.34 3.60 -4.52
CA ALA A 65 11.57 2.83 -4.67
C ALA A 65 11.56 1.95 -5.93
N ALA A 66 10.43 1.30 -6.26
CA ALA A 66 10.31 0.52 -7.48
C ALA A 66 10.47 1.38 -8.73
N LEU A 67 9.86 2.57 -8.75
CA LEU A 67 10.00 3.52 -9.87
C LEU A 67 11.44 4.08 -9.98
N PHE A 68 12.08 4.37 -8.84
CA PHE A 68 13.47 4.82 -8.79
C PHE A 68 14.43 3.77 -9.38
N PHE A 69 14.37 2.53 -8.89
CA PHE A 69 15.20 1.45 -9.44
C PHE A 69 14.89 1.19 -10.90
N PHE A 70 13.61 1.20 -11.28
CA PHE A 70 13.19 0.96 -12.65
C PHE A 70 13.65 2.02 -13.64
N PHE A 71 13.69 3.29 -13.22
CA PHE A 71 14.26 4.38 -13.99
C PHE A 71 15.71 4.07 -14.39
N PHE A 72 16.56 3.68 -13.43
CA PHE A 72 17.95 3.33 -13.70
C PHE A 72 18.10 2.03 -14.51
N VAL A 73 17.24 1.05 -14.30
CA VAL A 73 17.23 -0.18 -15.12
C VAL A 73 16.97 0.13 -16.59
N ILE A 74 16.01 1.03 -16.89
CA ILE A 74 15.72 1.43 -18.28
C ILE A 74 16.89 2.21 -18.87
N LEU A 75 17.48 3.15 -18.12
CA LEU A 75 18.66 3.89 -18.59
C LEU A 75 19.84 2.95 -18.86
N ALA A 76 20.13 2.02 -17.96
CA ALA A 76 21.18 1.02 -18.14
C ALA A 76 20.90 0.11 -19.35
N SER A 77 19.64 -0.35 -19.52
CA SER A 77 19.25 -1.14 -20.69
C SER A 77 19.38 -0.34 -21.99
N GLY A 78 19.07 0.96 -21.99
CA GLY A 78 19.28 1.86 -23.11
C GLY A 78 20.78 1.98 -23.50
N LEU A 79 21.66 2.18 -22.50
CA LEU A 79 23.11 2.22 -22.71
C LEU A 79 23.66 0.89 -23.26
N VAL A 80 23.20 -0.24 -22.68
CA VAL A 80 23.56 -1.57 -23.19
C VAL A 80 23.09 -1.78 -24.63
N ASN A 81 21.91 -1.27 -24.98
CA ASN A 81 21.38 -1.36 -26.35
C ASN A 81 22.24 -0.58 -27.37
N LEU A 82 22.85 0.54 -26.95
CA LEU A 82 23.79 1.30 -27.78
C LEU A 82 25.11 0.55 -27.98
N LEU A 83 25.58 -0.20 -26.98
CA LEU A 83 26.85 -0.92 -27.01
C LEU A 83 26.72 -2.33 -27.59
N ARG A 84 25.72 -3.11 -27.14
CA ARG A 84 25.50 -4.52 -27.51
C ARG A 84 24.01 -4.84 -27.52
N ARG A 85 23.31 -4.62 -28.63
CA ARG A 85 21.87 -4.84 -28.81
C ARG A 85 21.33 -6.17 -28.23
N PRO A 86 21.96 -7.35 -28.42
CA PRO A 86 21.42 -8.61 -27.93
C PRO A 86 21.39 -8.74 -26.41
N LEU A 87 22.13 -7.91 -25.68
CA LEU A 87 22.16 -7.90 -24.22
C LEU A 87 21.13 -6.93 -23.59
N ALA A 88 20.55 -6.04 -24.38
CA ALA A 88 19.50 -5.12 -23.91
C ALA A 88 18.25 -5.89 -23.46
N LEU A 89 17.56 -5.34 -22.44
CA LEU A 89 16.35 -5.94 -21.91
C LEU A 89 15.18 -5.72 -22.87
N ASN A 90 14.43 -6.78 -23.10
CA ASN A 90 13.18 -6.68 -23.84
C ASN A 90 12.02 -6.17 -22.97
N ARG A 91 10.90 -5.86 -23.61
CA ARG A 91 9.73 -5.28 -22.92
C ARG A 91 9.14 -6.22 -21.86
N SER A 92 9.09 -7.53 -22.14
CA SER A 92 8.60 -8.54 -21.19
C SER A 92 9.51 -8.69 -19.99
N GLU A 93 10.85 -8.60 -20.17
CA GLU A 93 11.82 -8.59 -19.09
C GLU A 93 11.64 -7.37 -18.18
N LEU A 94 11.53 -6.18 -18.76
CA LEU A 94 11.30 -4.94 -18.00
C LEU A 94 9.99 -4.98 -17.21
N ILE A 95 8.90 -5.46 -17.80
CA ILE A 95 7.62 -5.63 -17.11
C ILE A 95 7.77 -6.60 -15.93
N THR A 96 8.42 -7.75 -16.16
CA THR A 96 8.64 -8.75 -15.08
C THR A 96 9.45 -8.17 -13.95
N ILE A 97 10.55 -7.48 -14.24
CA ILE A 97 11.39 -6.80 -13.24
C ILE A 97 10.57 -5.78 -12.46
N TYR A 98 9.80 -4.92 -13.14
CA TYR A 98 9.00 -3.91 -12.46
C TYR A 98 7.94 -4.52 -11.53
N ILE A 99 7.22 -5.56 -11.97
CA ILE A 99 6.23 -6.26 -11.13
C ILE A 99 6.91 -6.82 -9.87
N MET A 100 8.08 -7.43 -10.02
CA MET A 100 8.85 -7.95 -8.87
C MET A 100 9.27 -6.83 -7.91
N LEU A 101 9.73 -5.68 -8.42
CA LEU A 101 10.11 -4.52 -7.61
C LEU A 101 8.92 -3.91 -6.85
N VAL A 102 7.75 -3.78 -7.51
CA VAL A 102 6.54 -3.25 -6.86
C VAL A 102 6.06 -4.16 -5.73
N VAL A 103 6.12 -5.47 -5.92
CA VAL A 103 5.79 -6.44 -4.86
C VAL A 103 6.84 -6.40 -3.75
N ALA A 104 8.11 -6.29 -4.11
CA ALA A 104 9.22 -6.19 -3.15
C ALA A 104 9.09 -5.00 -2.20
N CYS A 105 8.54 -3.87 -2.65
CA CYS A 105 8.29 -2.68 -1.81
C CYS A 105 7.29 -2.91 -0.66
N CYS A 106 6.52 -4.01 -0.67
CA CYS A 106 5.56 -4.30 0.39
C CYS A 106 6.18 -4.93 1.64
N ILE A 107 7.46 -5.29 1.60
CA ILE A 107 8.12 -6.11 2.63
C ILE A 107 8.90 -5.26 3.64
N PRO A 108 9.77 -4.30 3.21
CA PRO A 108 10.61 -3.58 4.14
C PRO A 108 9.85 -2.47 4.87
N GLY A 109 10.54 -1.76 5.73
CA GLY A 109 10.00 -0.63 6.43
C GLY A 109 8.77 -0.99 7.26
N MET A 110 7.75 -0.20 7.11
CA MET A 110 6.46 -0.36 7.79
C MET A 110 5.57 -1.44 7.15
N GLY A 111 5.97 -2.04 6.01
CA GLY A 111 5.20 -3.09 5.36
C GLY A 111 5.12 -4.36 6.18
N PHE A 112 6.28 -4.84 6.67
CA PHE A 112 6.32 -6.03 7.50
C PHE A 112 7.59 -6.12 8.38
N THR A 113 8.78 -6.27 7.79
CA THR A 113 9.98 -6.76 8.48
C THR A 113 10.47 -5.84 9.60
N GLN A 114 10.54 -4.54 9.36
CA GLN A 114 11.02 -3.57 10.37
C GLN A 114 9.97 -3.23 11.43
N PHE A 115 8.73 -3.68 11.24
CA PHE A 115 7.70 -3.60 12.28
C PHE A 115 7.62 -4.89 13.09
N ILE A 116 7.57 -6.05 12.43
CA ILE A 116 7.39 -7.31 13.14
C ILE A 116 8.61 -7.68 13.99
N ILE A 117 9.84 -7.52 13.48
CA ILE A 117 11.05 -7.94 14.20
C ILE A 117 11.20 -7.22 15.55
N PRO A 118 11.15 -5.87 15.65
CA PRO A 118 11.17 -5.19 16.95
C PRO A 118 9.92 -5.43 17.81
N CYS A 119 8.77 -5.65 17.18
CA CYS A 119 7.52 -5.96 17.89
C CYS A 119 7.62 -7.24 18.72
N LEU A 120 8.38 -8.24 18.23
CA LEU A 120 8.52 -9.52 18.94
C LEU A 120 9.30 -9.41 20.26
N LEU A 121 10.18 -8.44 20.40
CA LEU A 121 11.00 -8.25 21.61
C LEU A 121 10.61 -7.01 22.44
N GLY A 122 9.85 -6.09 21.85
CA GLY A 122 9.58 -4.79 22.45
C GLY A 122 8.83 -4.87 23.77
N SER A 123 7.85 -5.75 23.88
CA SER A 123 7.10 -5.92 25.13
C SER A 123 7.95 -6.44 26.29
N THR A 124 8.99 -7.22 25.99
CA THR A 124 9.92 -7.75 26.99
C THR A 124 10.99 -6.70 27.36
N TYR A 125 11.57 -6.00 26.38
CA TYR A 125 12.65 -5.05 26.63
C TYR A 125 12.15 -3.77 27.34
N TYR A 126 10.98 -3.25 26.92
CA TYR A 126 10.39 -2.03 27.48
C TYR A 126 9.44 -2.27 28.66
N ALA A 127 9.39 -3.49 29.20
CA ALA A 127 8.67 -3.78 30.43
C ALA A 127 9.31 -3.06 31.61
N THR A 128 8.49 -2.37 32.41
CA THR A 128 8.92 -1.71 33.66
C THR A 128 7.90 -1.99 34.76
N PRO A 129 8.27 -1.83 36.04
CA PRO A 129 7.33 -1.98 37.13
C PRO A 129 6.09 -1.06 36.99
N GLU A 130 6.25 0.14 36.42
CA GLU A 130 5.17 1.12 36.27
C GLU A 130 4.17 0.72 35.19
N ASN A 131 4.63 0.16 34.04
CA ASN A 131 3.75 -0.24 32.96
C ASN A 131 3.22 -1.67 33.13
N ASN A 132 3.84 -2.46 33.99
CA ASN A 132 3.46 -3.82 34.37
C ASN A 132 3.19 -4.76 33.18
N TRP A 133 3.95 -4.60 32.05
CA TRP A 133 3.72 -5.38 30.85
C TRP A 133 4.04 -6.87 31.02
N ASP A 134 4.93 -7.23 31.94
CA ASP A 134 5.24 -8.63 32.22
C ASP A 134 3.99 -9.38 32.72
N PHE A 135 3.22 -8.73 33.60
CA PHE A 135 2.01 -9.31 34.15
C PHE A 135 0.78 -9.09 33.25
N LEU A 136 0.66 -7.94 32.56
CA LEU A 136 -0.52 -7.60 31.78
C LEU A 136 -0.45 -8.11 30.33
N TYR A 137 0.75 -8.36 29.79
CA TYR A 137 0.93 -8.69 28.37
C TYR A 137 1.79 -9.94 28.16
N ASN A 138 3.02 -9.96 28.68
CA ASN A 138 4.02 -10.98 28.37
C ASN A 138 3.64 -12.37 28.87
N GLN A 139 2.94 -12.50 30.02
CA GLN A 139 2.48 -13.80 30.54
C GLN A 139 1.47 -14.49 29.61
N TYR A 140 0.71 -13.71 28.80
CA TYR A 140 -0.27 -14.26 27.86
C TYR A 140 0.32 -14.48 26.44
N THR A 141 1.59 -14.11 26.23
CA THR A 141 2.25 -14.27 24.94
C THR A 141 2.76 -15.70 24.78
N PRO A 142 2.33 -16.46 23.76
CA PRO A 142 2.82 -17.81 23.52
C PRO A 142 4.34 -17.80 23.27
N GLY A 143 5.06 -18.71 23.95
CA GLY A 143 6.53 -18.72 23.95
C GLY A 143 7.18 -18.97 22.59
N TRP A 144 6.47 -19.61 21.69
CA TRP A 144 6.95 -19.90 20.33
C TRP A 144 6.76 -18.71 19.36
N MET A 145 5.95 -17.70 19.72
CA MET A 145 5.71 -16.53 18.88
C MET A 145 6.82 -15.47 18.98
N VAL A 146 7.58 -15.46 20.07
CA VAL A 146 8.58 -14.42 20.38
C VAL A 146 9.93 -15.05 20.72
N PRO A 147 11.05 -14.44 20.37
CA PRO A 147 12.35 -14.92 20.76
C PRO A 147 12.50 -14.89 22.28
N ARG A 148 12.96 -15.98 22.88
CA ARG A 148 13.23 -16.09 24.32
C ARG A 148 14.66 -16.51 24.56
N GLY A 149 15.22 -16.10 25.66
CA GLY A 149 16.57 -16.40 26.12
C GLY A 149 17.15 -15.26 26.93
N GLU A 150 18.19 -15.59 27.71
CA GLU A 150 18.91 -14.61 28.50
C GLU A 150 19.54 -13.57 27.59
N ASN A 151 19.28 -12.30 27.86
CA ASN A 151 19.81 -11.14 27.11
C ASN A 151 19.44 -11.03 25.61
N VAL A 152 18.58 -11.87 25.04
CA VAL A 152 18.22 -11.78 23.60
C VAL A 152 17.61 -10.41 23.27
N ALA A 153 16.63 -9.96 24.05
CA ALA A 153 16.01 -8.64 23.89
C ALA A 153 17.02 -7.51 24.16
N ARG A 154 17.82 -7.66 25.23
CA ARG A 154 18.83 -6.67 25.59
C ARG A 154 19.87 -6.50 24.47
N HIS A 155 20.46 -7.59 23.98
CA HIS A 155 21.45 -7.55 22.90
C HIS A 155 20.86 -6.98 21.60
N PHE A 156 19.58 -7.19 21.32
CA PHE A 156 18.93 -6.62 20.14
C PHE A 156 18.79 -5.09 20.26
N PHE A 157 18.42 -4.60 21.44
CA PHE A 157 18.19 -3.16 21.64
C PHE A 157 19.43 -2.38 22.07
N GLU A 158 20.38 -2.99 22.77
CA GLU A 158 21.60 -2.33 23.27
C GLU A 158 22.85 -2.63 22.45
N GLY A 159 22.82 -3.67 21.62
CA GLY A 159 23.95 -4.15 20.83
C GLY A 159 24.61 -5.40 21.42
N LEU A 160 25.33 -6.13 20.57
CA LEU A 160 26.09 -7.31 20.99
C LEU A 160 27.38 -6.89 21.68
N PRO A 161 27.80 -7.61 22.77
CA PRO A 161 29.14 -7.50 23.29
C PRO A 161 30.19 -7.92 22.26
N GLU A 162 31.44 -7.43 22.43
CA GLU A 162 32.54 -7.81 21.54
C GLU A 162 32.74 -9.35 21.51
N GLY A 163 32.85 -9.89 20.32
CA GLY A 163 33.03 -11.34 20.08
C GLY A 163 31.74 -12.17 20.16
N ALA A 164 30.61 -11.61 20.51
CA ALA A 164 29.33 -12.33 20.51
C ALA A 164 28.71 -12.41 19.11
N SER A 165 27.97 -13.49 18.84
CA SER A 165 27.24 -13.68 17.60
C SER A 165 25.72 -13.50 17.79
N ILE A 166 25.00 -13.21 16.71
CA ILE A 166 23.53 -13.12 16.74
C ILE A 166 22.96 -14.45 17.21
N PRO A 167 22.07 -14.47 18.22
CA PRO A 167 21.48 -15.71 18.78
C PRO A 167 20.37 -16.24 17.87
N TRP A 168 20.72 -16.74 16.68
CA TRP A 168 19.77 -17.22 15.68
C TRP A 168 18.83 -18.31 16.20
N GLU A 169 19.30 -19.16 17.12
CA GLU A 169 18.50 -20.24 17.72
C GLU A 169 17.20 -19.71 18.35
N ALA A 170 17.25 -18.55 19.01
CA ALA A 170 16.08 -17.93 19.60
C ALA A 170 15.09 -17.37 18.56
N TRP A 171 15.57 -17.06 17.35
CA TRP A 171 14.78 -16.44 16.30
C TRP A 171 14.16 -17.41 15.31
N ILE A 172 14.71 -18.60 15.12
CA ILE A 172 14.28 -19.56 14.09
C ILE A 172 12.78 -19.85 14.19
N ILE A 173 12.29 -20.25 15.36
CA ILE A 173 10.90 -20.63 15.54
C ILE A 173 9.95 -19.44 15.34
N PRO A 174 10.16 -18.27 16.02
CA PRO A 174 9.32 -17.09 15.80
C PRO A 174 9.30 -16.60 14.35
N LEU A 175 10.48 -16.52 13.71
CA LEU A 175 10.56 -16.07 12.31
C LEU A 175 9.91 -17.05 11.34
N THR A 176 10.04 -18.36 11.57
CA THR A 176 9.36 -19.38 10.75
C THR A 176 7.85 -19.22 10.80
N TYR A 177 7.30 -18.99 12.00
CA TYR A 177 5.86 -18.74 12.14
C TYR A 177 5.43 -17.44 11.43
N TRP A 178 6.07 -16.32 11.73
CA TRP A 178 5.64 -15.03 11.21
C TRP A 178 5.86 -14.89 9.70
N TYR A 179 6.93 -15.45 9.16
CA TYR A 179 7.17 -15.44 7.72
C TYR A 179 6.24 -16.43 6.99
N GLY A 180 6.01 -17.60 7.57
CA GLY A 180 4.99 -18.53 7.07
C GLY A 180 3.60 -17.91 7.06
N PHE A 181 3.21 -17.24 8.15
CA PHE A 181 1.96 -16.49 8.24
C PHE A 181 1.85 -15.41 7.16
N PHE A 182 2.89 -14.60 6.97
CA PHE A 182 2.92 -13.54 5.95
C PHE A 182 2.86 -14.10 4.53
N LEU A 183 3.56 -15.21 4.25
CA LEU A 183 3.50 -15.89 2.94
C LEU A 183 2.11 -16.42 2.64
N VAL A 184 1.46 -17.05 3.62
CA VAL A 184 0.09 -17.56 3.47
C VAL A 184 -0.91 -16.41 3.27
N LEU A 185 -0.77 -15.32 4.03
CA LEU A 185 -1.57 -14.12 3.85
C LEU A 185 -1.37 -13.51 2.45
N SER A 186 -0.11 -13.45 1.98
CA SER A 186 0.23 -12.98 0.64
C SER A 186 -0.37 -13.87 -0.44
N LEU A 187 -0.38 -15.20 -0.24
CA LEU A 187 -1.04 -16.13 -1.15
C LEU A 187 -2.54 -15.88 -1.25
N ALA A 188 -3.22 -15.64 -0.12
CA ALA A 188 -4.64 -15.27 -0.11
C ALA A 188 -4.88 -14.00 -0.94
N MET A 189 -4.04 -12.96 -0.76
CA MET A 189 -4.11 -11.71 -1.51
C MET A 189 -3.89 -11.91 -3.01
N ILE A 190 -2.92 -12.73 -3.42
CA ILE A 190 -2.65 -13.07 -4.82
C ILE A 190 -3.85 -13.81 -5.41
N CYS A 191 -4.39 -14.81 -4.71
CA CYS A 191 -5.56 -15.56 -5.16
C CYS A 191 -6.77 -14.66 -5.39
N ILE A 192 -7.08 -13.73 -4.45
CA ILE A 192 -8.17 -12.77 -4.62
C ILE A 192 -7.96 -11.92 -5.88
N MET A 193 -6.74 -11.45 -6.15
CA MET A 193 -6.46 -10.64 -7.33
C MET A 193 -6.60 -11.43 -8.63
N VAL A 194 -6.21 -12.71 -8.66
CA VAL A 194 -6.45 -13.58 -9.80
C VAL A 194 -7.95 -13.74 -10.07
N LEU A 195 -8.75 -13.93 -9.02
CA LEU A 195 -10.20 -14.10 -9.16
C LEU A 195 -10.92 -12.82 -9.62
N LEU A 196 -10.40 -11.63 -9.27
CA LEU A 196 -11.02 -10.35 -9.57
C LEU A 196 -10.43 -9.65 -10.81
N ARG A 197 -9.25 -10.06 -11.32
CA ARG A 197 -8.55 -9.38 -12.40
C ARG A 197 -9.43 -9.15 -13.64
N LYS A 198 -10.02 -10.21 -14.20
CA LYS A 198 -10.89 -10.08 -15.40
C LYS A 198 -12.08 -9.15 -15.15
N GLN A 199 -12.65 -9.18 -13.96
CA GLN A 199 -13.75 -8.29 -13.61
C GLN A 199 -13.30 -6.82 -13.66
N TRP A 200 -12.20 -6.50 -12.98
CA TRP A 200 -11.73 -5.11 -12.83
C TRP A 200 -11.09 -4.56 -14.09
N VAL A 201 -10.33 -5.39 -14.82
CA VAL A 201 -9.57 -4.95 -15.97
C VAL A 201 -10.38 -5.03 -17.27
N ASP A 202 -11.06 -6.15 -17.53
CA ASP A 202 -11.71 -6.40 -18.81
C ASP A 202 -13.16 -5.90 -18.83
N ARG A 203 -13.91 -6.10 -17.73
CA ARG A 203 -15.34 -5.75 -17.66
C ARG A 203 -15.55 -4.33 -17.15
N GLU A 204 -15.01 -3.96 -15.97
CA GLU A 204 -15.15 -2.63 -15.37
C GLU A 204 -14.16 -1.61 -15.94
N LYS A 205 -13.06 -2.05 -16.54
CA LYS A 205 -12.03 -1.22 -17.19
C LYS A 205 -11.47 -0.14 -16.26
N LEU A 206 -11.10 -0.52 -15.04
CA LEU A 206 -10.49 0.40 -14.08
C LEU A 206 -9.22 1.03 -14.65
N VAL A 207 -8.95 2.29 -14.29
CA VAL A 207 -7.94 3.14 -14.96
C VAL A 207 -6.51 2.77 -14.57
N TYR A 208 -6.27 2.31 -13.34
CA TYR A 208 -4.93 2.00 -12.78
C TYR A 208 -3.93 3.16 -12.96
N PRO A 209 -4.16 4.33 -12.38
CA PRO A 209 -3.31 5.50 -12.62
C PRO A 209 -1.85 5.32 -12.23
N LEU A 210 -1.56 4.51 -11.21
CA LEU A 210 -0.19 4.28 -10.72
C LEU A 210 0.71 3.55 -11.73
N VAL A 211 0.14 2.77 -12.64
CA VAL A 211 0.90 2.07 -13.69
C VAL A 211 1.17 2.94 -14.93
N GLN A 212 0.62 4.14 -15.00
CA GLN A 212 0.79 5.01 -16.19
C GLN A 212 2.27 5.40 -16.41
N VAL A 213 3.00 5.75 -15.34
CA VAL A 213 4.42 6.13 -15.44
C VAL A 213 5.27 4.98 -16.00
N PRO A 214 5.33 3.79 -15.38
CA PRO A 214 6.16 2.71 -15.90
C PRO A 214 5.70 2.22 -17.28
N MET A 215 4.40 2.31 -17.59
CA MET A 215 3.87 1.96 -18.92
C MET A 215 4.42 2.88 -20.01
N GLU A 216 4.44 4.20 -19.76
CA GLU A 216 5.00 5.17 -20.73
C GLU A 216 6.53 5.01 -20.87
N MET A 217 7.23 4.71 -19.76
CA MET A 217 8.67 4.48 -19.78
C MET A 217 9.11 3.28 -20.61
N ILE A 218 8.23 2.28 -20.84
CA ILE A 218 8.51 1.09 -21.65
C ILE A 218 7.86 1.12 -23.03
N GLN A 219 7.27 2.24 -23.44
CA GLN A 219 6.74 2.37 -24.80
C GLN A 219 7.88 2.29 -25.83
N LYS A 220 7.60 1.57 -26.93
CA LYS A 220 8.53 1.39 -28.04
C LYS A 220 7.87 1.90 -29.31
N GLU A 221 8.47 2.86 -29.96
CA GLU A 221 8.09 3.25 -31.32
C GLU A 221 8.57 2.19 -32.33
N LYS A 222 7.92 2.11 -33.51
CA LYS A 222 8.29 1.16 -34.55
C LYS A 222 9.77 1.37 -34.94
N GLY A 223 10.62 0.34 -34.68
CA GLY A 223 12.05 0.39 -34.97
C GLY A 223 12.93 1.17 -33.96
N GLY A 224 12.35 1.79 -32.95
CA GLY A 224 13.06 2.57 -31.92
C GLY A 224 13.56 1.78 -30.71
N ILE A 225 14.33 2.44 -29.86
CA ILE A 225 14.75 1.95 -28.54
C ILE A 225 13.59 2.11 -27.56
N ILE A 226 13.47 1.21 -26.60
CA ILE A 226 12.43 1.28 -25.54
C ILE A 226 12.59 2.60 -24.77
N GLY A 227 11.49 3.32 -24.54
CA GLY A 227 11.44 4.54 -23.78
C GLY A 227 11.89 5.81 -24.50
N THR A 228 12.37 5.73 -25.75
CA THR A 228 12.89 6.90 -26.48
C THR A 228 11.85 8.04 -26.54
N SER A 229 10.61 7.74 -26.91
CA SER A 229 9.54 8.75 -27.00
C SER A 229 9.24 9.45 -25.68
N PHE A 230 9.36 8.74 -24.57
CA PHE A 230 9.17 9.31 -23.24
C PHE A 230 10.34 10.21 -22.83
N PHE A 231 11.58 9.71 -22.95
CA PHE A 231 12.79 10.42 -22.52
C PHE A 231 13.24 11.55 -23.46
N THR A 232 12.78 11.61 -24.69
CA THR A 232 13.03 12.73 -25.60
C THR A 232 11.99 13.84 -25.50
N ASN A 233 10.92 13.65 -24.73
CA ASN A 233 9.84 14.62 -24.62
C ASN A 233 10.21 15.79 -23.70
N THR A 234 10.37 17.01 -24.26
CA THR A 234 10.72 18.21 -23.53
C THR A 234 9.69 18.57 -22.46
N VAL A 235 8.38 18.33 -22.72
CA VAL A 235 7.31 18.63 -21.75
C VAL A 235 7.43 17.76 -20.51
N MET A 236 7.84 16.48 -20.67
CA MET A 236 8.14 15.59 -19.56
C MET A 236 9.30 16.13 -18.71
N TRP A 237 10.39 16.55 -19.36
CA TRP A 237 11.56 17.09 -18.64
C TRP A 237 11.28 18.41 -17.91
N LEU A 238 10.37 19.26 -18.41
CA LEU A 238 9.92 20.44 -17.68
C LEU A 238 9.20 20.05 -16.38
N GLY A 239 8.30 19.05 -16.42
CA GLY A 239 7.66 18.52 -15.20
C GLY A 239 8.67 17.88 -14.24
N PHE A 240 9.61 17.09 -14.77
CA PHE A 240 10.68 16.47 -14.01
C PHE A 240 11.54 17.54 -13.30
N ALA A 241 12.04 18.53 -14.03
CA ALA A 241 12.88 19.58 -13.48
C ALA A 241 12.16 20.38 -12.39
N PHE A 242 10.88 20.69 -12.59
CA PHE A 242 10.09 21.39 -11.58
C PHE A 242 10.05 20.64 -10.24
N SER A 243 9.68 19.37 -10.25
CA SER A 243 9.63 18.55 -9.02
C SER A 243 11.01 18.29 -8.44
N PHE A 244 11.99 18.00 -9.29
CA PHE A 244 13.37 17.73 -8.88
C PHE A 244 14.00 18.95 -8.19
N ILE A 245 13.78 20.16 -8.71
CA ILE A 245 14.23 21.39 -8.07
C ILE A 245 13.55 21.59 -6.73
N LEU A 246 12.23 21.43 -6.64
CA LEU A 246 11.49 21.62 -5.38
C LEU A 246 12.00 20.69 -4.28
N ILE A 247 12.16 19.39 -4.60
CA ILE A 247 12.68 18.43 -3.61
C ILE A 247 14.14 18.72 -3.25
N SER A 248 14.95 19.19 -4.22
CA SER A 248 16.34 19.56 -3.98
C SER A 248 16.50 20.79 -3.11
N LEU A 249 15.61 21.79 -3.22
CA LEU A 249 15.58 22.93 -2.30
C LEU A 249 15.33 22.49 -0.84
N ARG A 250 14.44 21.50 -0.63
CA ARG A 250 14.22 20.90 0.70
C ARG A 250 15.46 20.12 1.17
N GLY A 251 16.12 19.38 0.26
CA GLY A 251 17.36 18.68 0.55
C GLY A 251 18.48 19.65 0.96
N ILE A 252 18.68 20.73 0.24
CA ILE A 252 19.67 21.78 0.58
C ILE A 252 19.36 22.40 1.95
N HIS A 253 18.07 22.68 2.22
CA HIS A 253 17.65 23.21 3.53
C HIS A 253 17.99 22.25 4.70
N SER A 254 17.90 20.94 4.50
CA SER A 254 18.26 19.97 5.55
C SER A 254 19.76 20.00 5.90
N TYR A 255 20.64 20.38 4.94
CA TYR A 255 22.06 20.56 5.16
C TYR A 255 22.41 21.99 5.65
N TYR A 256 21.69 22.97 5.12
CA TYR A 256 21.90 24.38 5.43
C TYR A 256 20.58 25.02 5.89
N PRO A 257 20.24 24.97 7.20
CA PRO A 257 18.97 25.47 7.73
C PRO A 257 18.70 26.95 7.47
N THR A 258 19.74 27.74 7.14
CA THR A 258 19.63 29.15 6.73
C THR A 258 19.08 29.33 5.30
N PHE A 259 19.10 28.24 4.49
CA PHE A 259 18.54 28.28 3.15
C PHE A 259 16.99 28.29 3.22
N PRO A 260 16.30 29.15 2.44
CA PRO A 260 14.84 29.23 2.53
C PRO A 260 14.14 27.91 2.22
N GLN A 261 13.25 27.46 3.10
CA GLN A 261 12.37 26.32 2.85
C GLN A 261 11.07 26.79 2.21
N LEU A 262 10.71 26.21 1.08
CA LEU A 262 9.39 26.40 0.48
C LEU A 262 8.37 25.53 1.24
N ASN A 263 7.63 26.15 2.16
CA ASN A 263 6.53 25.48 2.83
C ASN A 263 5.29 25.52 1.92
N MET A 264 4.82 24.36 1.48
CA MET A 264 3.62 24.19 0.68
C MET A 264 2.45 23.66 1.51
N ASP A 265 2.57 23.71 2.83
CA ASP A 265 1.57 23.25 3.77
C ASP A 265 0.89 24.45 4.43
N PHE A 266 -0.43 24.45 4.46
CA PHE A 266 -1.20 25.37 5.27
C PHE A 266 -2.40 24.68 5.90
N ALA A 267 -2.82 25.18 7.04
CA ALA A 267 -3.97 24.66 7.78
C ALA A 267 -5.04 25.76 7.88
N LEU A 268 -6.27 25.43 7.56
CA LEU A 268 -7.44 26.26 7.77
C LEU A 268 -8.17 25.81 9.03
N PRO A 269 -8.13 26.57 10.13
CA PRO A 269 -8.84 26.23 11.33
C PRO A 269 -10.34 26.48 11.19
N LEU A 270 -11.16 25.51 11.59
CA LEU A 270 -12.61 25.55 11.57
C LEU A 270 -13.19 25.26 12.95
N PHE A 271 -14.45 25.60 13.20
CA PHE A 271 -15.18 25.28 14.44
C PHE A 271 -14.42 25.68 15.71
N ARG A 272 -13.99 26.95 15.80
CA ARG A 272 -13.20 27.49 16.92
C ARG A 272 -11.91 26.71 17.20
N ASN A 273 -11.16 26.35 16.15
CA ASN A 273 -9.91 25.57 16.19
C ASN A 273 -10.05 24.11 16.64
N THR A 274 -11.26 23.55 16.69
CA THR A 274 -11.43 22.14 17.06
C THR A 274 -11.16 21.19 15.90
N VAL A 275 -11.19 21.70 14.65
CA VAL A 275 -10.90 20.96 13.43
C VAL A 275 -10.00 21.79 12.54
N ASN A 276 -8.92 21.19 12.05
CA ASN A 276 -8.03 21.82 11.06
C ASN A 276 -8.14 21.08 9.72
N LEU A 277 -8.43 21.83 8.65
CA LEU A 277 -8.26 21.35 7.29
C LEU A 277 -6.82 21.61 6.86
N ASN A 278 -6.04 20.54 6.77
CA ASN A 278 -4.66 20.61 6.33
C ASN A 278 -4.59 20.49 4.81
N PHE A 279 -3.92 21.41 4.17
CA PHE A 279 -3.63 21.41 2.74
C PHE A 279 -2.14 21.16 2.56
N HIS A 280 -1.82 20.03 1.95
CA HIS A 280 -0.45 19.69 1.58
C HIS A 280 -0.38 19.52 0.06
N PHE A 281 0.63 20.14 -0.57
CA PHE A 281 0.84 20.08 -2.02
C PHE A 281 2.12 19.30 -2.33
N SER A 282 1.95 18.16 -2.99
CA SER A 282 3.04 17.34 -3.54
C SER A 282 2.91 17.31 -5.06
N PRO A 283 3.98 17.59 -5.81
CA PRO A 283 3.99 17.45 -7.27
C PRO A 283 3.64 16.05 -7.74
N SER A 284 4.20 15.01 -7.13
CA SER A 284 3.92 13.62 -7.53
C SER A 284 2.48 13.21 -7.26
N TRP A 285 1.91 13.60 -6.11
CA TRP A 285 0.50 13.32 -5.83
C TRP A 285 -0.43 14.05 -6.79
N THR A 286 -0.13 15.32 -7.10
CA THR A 286 -0.85 16.07 -8.12
C THR A 286 -0.75 15.38 -9.49
N GLY A 287 0.43 14.85 -9.83
CA GLY A 287 0.67 14.08 -11.04
C GLY A 287 -0.18 12.81 -11.11
N PHE A 288 -0.20 11.98 -10.06
CA PHE A 288 -1.00 10.76 -10.04
C PHE A 288 -2.50 11.05 -10.13
N ILE A 289 -3.01 12.02 -9.36
CA ILE A 289 -4.42 12.36 -9.34
C ILE A 289 -4.89 13.00 -10.64
N TYR A 290 -4.01 13.65 -11.41
CA TYR A 290 -4.33 14.16 -12.75
C TYR A 290 -4.82 13.06 -13.70
N PHE A 291 -4.32 11.82 -13.56
CA PHE A 291 -4.78 10.68 -14.37
C PHE A 291 -6.11 10.09 -13.93
N VAL A 292 -6.58 10.44 -12.74
CA VAL A 292 -7.85 9.98 -12.16
C VAL A 292 -9.04 10.69 -12.84
N ASN A 293 -10.20 10.04 -12.91
CA ASN A 293 -11.42 10.65 -13.42
C ASN A 293 -11.84 11.89 -12.60
N LEU A 294 -12.42 12.90 -13.25
CA LEU A 294 -12.81 14.16 -12.60
C LEU A 294 -13.79 13.97 -11.45
N ASP A 295 -14.76 13.08 -11.59
CA ASP A 295 -15.75 12.76 -10.56
C ASP A 295 -15.11 12.14 -9.32
N ILE A 296 -14.12 11.25 -9.50
CA ILE A 296 -13.38 10.63 -8.41
C ILE A 296 -12.50 11.67 -7.70
N SER A 297 -11.71 12.43 -8.46
CA SER A 297 -10.83 13.46 -7.88
C SER A 297 -11.62 14.55 -7.15
N ALA A 298 -12.80 14.96 -7.67
CA ALA A 298 -13.75 15.84 -6.97
C ALA A 298 -14.23 15.23 -5.66
N SER A 299 -14.62 13.95 -5.70
CA SER A 299 -15.21 13.27 -4.55
C SER A 299 -14.23 13.11 -3.38
N ILE A 300 -12.92 12.96 -3.64
CA ILE A 300 -11.89 12.85 -2.61
C ILE A 300 -11.89 14.06 -1.69
N TRP A 301 -11.81 15.27 -2.25
CA TRP A 301 -11.73 16.49 -1.45
C TRP A 301 -13.09 16.91 -0.90
N VAL A 302 -14.21 16.70 -1.65
CA VAL A 302 -15.56 17.04 -1.19
C VAL A 302 -15.94 16.21 0.04
N PHE A 303 -15.84 14.88 -0.03
CA PHE A 303 -16.21 14.03 1.09
C PHE A 303 -15.28 14.22 2.30
N TYR A 304 -13.99 14.52 2.09
CA TYR A 304 -13.10 14.84 3.19
C TYR A 304 -13.54 16.13 3.92
N ILE A 305 -13.93 17.18 3.19
CA ILE A 305 -14.47 18.41 3.79
C ILE A 305 -15.78 18.12 4.54
N LEU A 306 -16.70 17.35 3.93
CA LEU A 306 -17.97 16.98 4.57
C LEU A 306 -17.75 16.19 5.87
N THR A 307 -16.82 15.25 5.87
CA THR A 307 -16.46 14.48 7.09
C THR A 307 -15.86 15.36 8.17
N ASN A 308 -15.04 16.36 7.82
CA ASN A 308 -14.51 17.31 8.80
C ASN A 308 -15.57 18.29 9.31
N ILE A 309 -16.55 18.67 8.49
CA ILE A 309 -17.73 19.42 8.94
C ILE A 309 -18.54 18.57 9.95
N GLN A 310 -18.79 17.29 9.64
CA GLN A 310 -19.46 16.36 10.56
C GLN A 310 -18.69 16.26 11.89
N ARG A 311 -17.38 16.11 11.84
CA ARG A 311 -16.50 16.11 13.02
C ARG A 311 -16.62 17.39 13.84
N GLY A 312 -16.63 18.54 13.17
CA GLY A 312 -16.80 19.84 13.81
C GLY A 312 -18.15 19.97 14.50
N ILE A 313 -19.23 19.51 13.88
CA ILE A 313 -20.56 19.46 14.50
C ILE A 313 -20.54 18.56 15.75
N PHE A 314 -19.95 17.36 15.68
CA PHE A 314 -19.82 16.47 16.84
C PHE A 314 -19.08 17.14 17.99
N ASN A 315 -17.99 17.85 17.70
CA ASN A 315 -17.22 18.58 18.70
C ASN A 315 -18.02 19.72 19.34
N VAL A 316 -18.79 20.47 18.55
CA VAL A 316 -19.63 21.60 19.06
C VAL A 316 -20.80 21.09 19.91
N VAL A 317 -21.43 19.99 19.52
CA VAL A 317 -22.55 19.38 20.25
C VAL A 317 -22.08 18.57 21.48
N GLY A 318 -20.76 18.29 21.57
CA GLY A 318 -20.20 17.46 22.65
C GLY A 318 -20.42 15.96 22.45
N LEU A 319 -20.73 15.52 21.24
CA LEU A 319 -20.90 14.10 20.90
C LEU A 319 -19.52 13.45 20.77
N GLN A 320 -19.02 12.87 21.82
CA GLN A 320 -17.71 12.21 21.89
C GLN A 320 -17.86 10.76 22.36
N SER A 321 -17.07 9.87 21.77
CA SER A 321 -16.98 8.48 22.22
C SER A 321 -15.91 8.34 23.31
N THR A 322 -16.23 7.59 24.35
CA THR A 322 -15.25 7.17 25.37
C THR A 322 -14.43 5.96 24.93
N GLN A 323 -14.67 5.45 23.73
CA GLN A 323 -13.96 4.28 23.23
C GLN A 323 -12.50 4.62 22.89
N ARG A 324 -11.58 3.82 23.41
CA ARG A 324 -10.22 3.78 22.93
C ARG A 324 -10.16 2.97 21.63
N ILE A 325 -9.68 3.57 20.56
CA ILE A 325 -9.38 2.90 19.29
C ILE A 325 -7.87 2.86 19.05
N ASP A 326 -7.43 2.33 17.92
CA ASP A 326 -6.01 2.25 17.58
C ASP A 326 -5.34 3.63 17.45
N PHE A 327 -4.00 3.63 17.42
CA PHE A 327 -3.20 4.86 17.36
C PHE A 327 -3.27 5.59 16.02
N TYR A 328 -3.90 5.01 15.01
CA TYR A 328 -3.92 5.54 13.65
C TYR A 328 -5.28 6.10 13.23
N SER A 329 -6.34 5.79 13.97
CA SER A 329 -7.69 6.26 13.70
C SER A 329 -7.91 7.66 14.28
N ILE A 330 -8.71 8.49 13.59
CA ILE A 330 -8.91 9.88 13.99
C ILE A 330 -9.89 9.97 15.17
N GLU A 331 -11.07 9.39 15.03
CA GLU A 331 -12.17 9.50 15.97
C GLU A 331 -13.07 8.24 15.88
N PRO A 332 -13.51 7.68 17.02
CA PRO A 332 -14.22 6.41 17.03
C PRO A 332 -15.46 6.37 16.15
N PHE A 333 -16.35 7.37 16.23
CA PHE A 333 -17.60 7.37 15.47
C PHE A 333 -17.36 7.41 13.96
N LEU A 334 -16.48 8.32 13.50
CA LEU A 334 -16.13 8.44 12.08
C LEU A 334 -15.34 7.24 11.58
N ALA A 335 -14.48 6.66 12.42
CA ALA A 335 -13.72 5.47 12.09
C ALA A 335 -14.64 4.26 11.86
N HIS A 336 -15.64 4.04 12.74
CA HIS A 336 -16.65 3.00 12.55
C HIS A 336 -17.56 3.27 11.35
N GLN A 337 -17.95 4.53 11.12
CA GLN A 337 -18.70 4.95 9.94
C GLN A 337 -17.92 4.62 8.66
N GLY A 338 -16.63 4.92 8.63
CA GLY A 338 -15.73 4.55 7.53
C GLY A 338 -15.64 3.03 7.33
N MET A 339 -15.54 2.24 8.40
CA MET A 339 -15.51 0.77 8.29
C MET A 339 -16.80 0.21 7.70
N GLY A 340 -17.96 0.70 8.16
CA GLY A 340 -19.25 0.33 7.58
C GLY A 340 -19.36 0.67 6.11
N SER A 341 -18.84 1.82 5.70
CA SER A 341 -18.77 2.20 4.29
C SER A 341 -17.90 1.25 3.46
N MET A 342 -16.73 0.85 3.97
CA MET A 342 -15.85 -0.10 3.28
C MET A 342 -16.47 -1.49 3.15
N ILE A 343 -17.15 -1.97 4.18
CA ILE A 343 -17.85 -3.26 4.13
C ILE A 343 -18.89 -3.24 2.99
N VAL A 344 -19.76 -2.24 2.94
CA VAL A 344 -20.80 -2.15 1.92
C VAL A 344 -20.20 -1.93 0.53
N PHE A 345 -19.17 -1.11 0.41
CA PHE A 345 -18.46 -0.87 -0.86
C PHE A 345 -17.91 -2.16 -1.46
N VAL A 346 -17.27 -3.01 -0.64
CA VAL A 346 -16.74 -4.31 -1.09
C VAL A 346 -17.87 -5.28 -1.40
N LEU A 347 -18.88 -5.40 -0.54
CA LEU A 347 -19.98 -6.34 -0.75
C LEU A 347 -20.78 -6.02 -2.02
N ILE A 348 -21.08 -4.75 -2.29
CA ILE A 348 -21.72 -4.35 -3.54
C ILE A 348 -20.78 -4.58 -4.72
N GLY A 349 -19.48 -4.31 -4.59
CA GLY A 349 -18.49 -4.63 -5.63
C GLY A 349 -18.45 -6.12 -5.98
N LEU A 350 -18.49 -7.01 -4.99
CA LEU A 350 -18.59 -8.46 -5.19
C LEU A 350 -19.94 -8.86 -5.79
N TRP A 351 -21.02 -8.19 -5.39
CA TRP A 351 -22.34 -8.38 -6.00
C TRP A 351 -22.35 -8.01 -7.49
N VAL A 352 -21.73 -6.91 -7.87
CA VAL A 352 -21.57 -6.51 -9.29
C VAL A 352 -20.73 -7.57 -10.04
N ALA A 353 -19.74 -8.15 -9.38
CA ALA A 353 -18.89 -9.20 -9.93
C ALA A 353 -19.55 -10.60 -9.94
N HIS A 354 -20.76 -10.78 -9.38
CA HIS A 354 -21.38 -12.11 -9.17
C HIS A 354 -21.42 -12.99 -10.43
N GLY A 355 -21.69 -12.41 -11.59
CA GLY A 355 -21.73 -13.15 -12.85
C GLY A 355 -20.36 -13.73 -13.20
N HIS A 356 -19.29 -12.94 -13.04
CA HIS A 356 -17.93 -13.41 -13.23
C HIS A 356 -17.52 -14.45 -12.18
N LEU A 357 -17.82 -14.20 -10.92
CA LEU A 357 -17.50 -15.12 -9.83
C LEU A 357 -18.23 -16.47 -10.01
N LYS A 358 -19.48 -16.46 -10.48
CA LYS A 358 -20.20 -17.70 -10.82
C LYS A 358 -19.44 -18.50 -11.90
N ASP A 359 -18.93 -17.86 -12.94
CA ASP A 359 -18.11 -18.51 -13.97
C ASP A 359 -16.83 -19.09 -13.37
N VAL A 360 -16.11 -18.30 -12.54
CA VAL A 360 -14.91 -18.73 -11.83
C VAL A 360 -15.17 -19.98 -10.96
N PHE A 361 -16.22 -19.98 -10.15
CA PHE A 361 -16.56 -21.12 -9.32
C PHE A 361 -17.00 -22.34 -10.14
N ARG A 362 -17.75 -22.11 -11.26
CA ARG A 362 -18.12 -23.19 -12.17
C ARG A 362 -16.88 -23.85 -12.79
N LYS A 363 -15.88 -23.06 -13.22
CA LYS A 363 -14.59 -23.59 -13.70
C LYS A 363 -13.84 -24.33 -12.61
N ALA A 364 -13.78 -23.77 -11.39
CA ALA A 364 -13.01 -24.34 -10.28
C ALA A 364 -13.58 -25.69 -9.80
N PHE A 365 -14.91 -25.80 -9.65
CA PHE A 365 -15.55 -26.99 -9.08
C PHE A 365 -16.02 -28.01 -10.13
N ARG A 366 -16.44 -27.57 -11.32
CA ARG A 366 -17.00 -28.44 -12.37
C ARG A 366 -16.05 -28.65 -13.56
N GLY A 367 -14.93 -27.90 -13.62
CA GLY A 367 -13.97 -28.05 -14.72
C GLY A 367 -14.48 -27.55 -16.08
N ASP A 368 -15.46 -26.62 -16.12
CA ASP A 368 -16.09 -26.15 -17.35
C ASP A 368 -15.03 -25.60 -18.34
N GLU A 369 -14.89 -26.30 -19.48
CA GLU A 369 -13.88 -25.97 -20.51
C GLU A 369 -14.22 -24.72 -21.31
N GLN A 370 -15.48 -24.27 -21.30
CA GLN A 370 -15.90 -23.05 -21.99
C GLN A 370 -15.35 -21.77 -21.35
N ILE A 371 -14.89 -21.89 -20.08
CA ILE A 371 -14.32 -20.76 -19.34
C ILE A 371 -12.80 -20.82 -19.48
N ASP A 372 -12.23 -19.86 -20.22
CA ASP A 372 -10.80 -19.75 -20.42
C ASP A 372 -10.12 -19.01 -19.23
N ASP A 373 -9.13 -19.65 -18.61
CA ASP A 373 -8.26 -19.10 -17.58
C ASP A 373 -6.76 -19.18 -17.96
N SER A 374 -6.46 -19.41 -19.23
CA SER A 374 -5.09 -19.57 -19.75
C SER A 374 -4.25 -18.31 -19.59
N THR A 375 -4.88 -17.14 -19.66
CA THR A 375 -4.25 -15.83 -19.50
C THR A 375 -3.98 -15.43 -18.05
N GLU A 376 -4.48 -16.20 -17.07
CA GLU A 376 -4.27 -15.93 -15.65
C GLU A 376 -2.93 -16.50 -15.15
N ILE A 377 -2.38 -15.90 -14.10
CA ILE A 377 -1.13 -16.36 -13.47
C ILE A 377 -1.30 -17.66 -12.68
N LEU A 378 -2.53 -17.95 -12.21
CA LEU A 378 -2.96 -19.22 -11.61
C LEU A 378 -4.25 -19.68 -12.29
N SER A 379 -4.49 -21.01 -12.36
CA SER A 379 -5.79 -21.50 -12.77
C SER A 379 -6.88 -21.12 -11.75
N TYR A 380 -8.11 -20.92 -12.19
CA TYR A 380 -9.21 -20.61 -11.27
C TYR A 380 -9.39 -21.70 -10.21
N LYS A 381 -9.14 -22.97 -10.55
CA LYS A 381 -9.13 -24.06 -9.58
C LYS A 381 -8.07 -23.84 -8.50
N GLN A 382 -6.82 -23.56 -8.89
CA GLN A 382 -5.74 -23.29 -7.95
C GLN A 382 -6.01 -22.04 -7.11
N ALA A 383 -6.54 -20.97 -7.70
CA ALA A 383 -6.84 -19.72 -7.00
C ALA A 383 -7.97 -19.89 -5.97
N VAL A 384 -9.06 -20.63 -6.30
CA VAL A 384 -10.18 -20.84 -5.35
C VAL A 384 -9.76 -21.73 -4.19
N PHE A 385 -9.17 -22.91 -4.48
CA PHE A 385 -8.73 -23.81 -3.40
C PHE A 385 -7.55 -23.24 -2.62
N GLY A 386 -6.64 -22.55 -3.28
CA GLY A 386 -5.54 -21.82 -2.63
C GLY A 386 -6.05 -20.71 -1.70
N LEU A 387 -7.08 -19.97 -2.10
CA LEU A 387 -7.71 -18.94 -1.27
C LEU A 387 -8.36 -19.56 -0.01
N ILE A 388 -9.16 -20.62 -0.18
CA ILE A 388 -9.81 -21.30 0.96
C ILE A 388 -8.76 -21.82 1.93
N ALA A 389 -7.73 -22.51 1.44
CA ALA A 389 -6.66 -23.05 2.27
C ALA A 389 -5.89 -21.92 2.98
N ALA A 390 -5.53 -20.84 2.26
CA ALA A 390 -4.79 -19.73 2.83
C ALA A 390 -5.59 -18.99 3.92
N LEU A 391 -6.87 -18.67 3.69
CA LEU A 391 -7.71 -18.03 4.70
C LEU A 391 -7.92 -18.92 5.93
N SER A 392 -8.07 -20.24 5.73
CA SER A 392 -8.18 -21.20 6.83
C SER A 392 -6.89 -21.27 7.65
N LEU A 393 -5.73 -21.27 6.99
CA LEU A 393 -4.42 -21.27 7.67
C LEU A 393 -4.17 -19.95 8.42
N VAL A 394 -4.53 -18.79 7.86
CA VAL A 394 -4.44 -17.49 8.55
C VAL A 394 -5.33 -17.49 9.80
N ALA A 395 -6.58 -17.93 9.68
CA ALA A 395 -7.49 -18.03 10.83
C ALA A 395 -6.97 -19.00 11.90
N THR A 396 -6.43 -20.15 11.49
CA THR A 396 -5.82 -21.12 12.41
C THR A 396 -4.58 -20.55 13.09
N GLY A 397 -3.72 -19.83 12.36
CA GLY A 397 -2.56 -19.14 12.94
C GLY A 397 -2.96 -18.13 14.02
N LEU A 398 -3.98 -17.30 13.76
CA LEU A 398 -4.51 -16.36 14.75
C LEU A 398 -5.13 -17.07 15.95
N TRP A 399 -5.83 -18.17 15.75
CA TRP A 399 -6.35 -19.00 16.83
C TRP A 399 -5.23 -19.59 17.69
N MET A 400 -4.20 -20.14 17.07
CA MET A 400 -3.02 -20.66 17.79
C MET A 400 -2.29 -19.55 18.57
N ALA A 401 -2.32 -18.31 18.06
CA ALA A 401 -1.77 -17.14 18.74
C ALA A 401 -2.59 -16.72 19.97
N GLY A 402 -3.78 -17.30 20.21
CA GLY A 402 -4.62 -17.04 21.36
C GLY A 402 -5.95 -16.34 21.07
N LEU A 403 -6.26 -16.03 19.81
CA LEU A 403 -7.50 -15.38 19.45
C LEU A 403 -8.65 -16.42 19.42
N PRO A 404 -9.82 -16.17 20.06
CA PRO A 404 -10.97 -17.06 19.96
C PRO A 404 -11.36 -17.35 18.51
N PRO A 405 -11.81 -18.57 18.14
CA PRO A 405 -12.05 -18.97 16.74
C PRO A 405 -12.97 -18.01 15.97
N LEU A 406 -14.09 -17.60 16.57
CA LEU A 406 -15.01 -16.64 15.95
C LEU A 406 -14.36 -15.27 15.75
N ALA A 407 -13.54 -14.83 16.69
CA ALA A 407 -12.80 -13.58 16.57
C ALA A 407 -11.70 -13.65 15.51
N ALA A 408 -11.06 -14.82 15.33
CA ALA A 408 -10.10 -15.06 14.25
C ALA A 408 -10.77 -14.96 12.88
N ILE A 409 -11.94 -15.57 12.70
CA ILE A 409 -12.75 -15.46 11.47
C ILE A 409 -13.16 -14.00 11.23
N LEU A 410 -13.62 -13.31 12.26
CA LEU A 410 -14.00 -11.89 12.18
C LEU A 410 -12.81 -11.00 11.82
N PHE A 411 -11.62 -11.30 12.35
CA PHE A 411 -10.39 -10.60 11.99
C PHE A 411 -10.02 -10.81 10.51
N VAL A 412 -10.03 -12.07 10.05
CA VAL A 412 -9.77 -12.39 8.64
C VAL A 412 -10.77 -11.69 7.72
N PHE A 413 -12.07 -11.71 8.06
CA PHE A 413 -13.11 -11.00 7.33
C PHE A 413 -12.80 -9.49 7.26
N GLY A 414 -12.58 -8.83 8.40
CA GLY A 414 -12.29 -7.40 8.46
C GLY A 414 -11.02 -7.03 7.69
N ALA A 415 -9.94 -7.81 7.83
CA ALA A 415 -8.70 -7.60 7.11
C ALA A 415 -8.89 -7.71 5.59
N MET A 416 -9.60 -8.74 5.11
CA MET A 416 -9.86 -8.91 3.67
C MET A 416 -10.75 -7.79 3.12
N ILE A 417 -11.75 -7.32 3.87
CA ILE A 417 -12.56 -6.16 3.48
C ILE A 417 -11.67 -4.92 3.31
N LEU A 418 -10.78 -4.63 4.27
CA LEU A 418 -9.89 -3.47 4.19
C LEU A 418 -8.91 -3.59 3.02
N PHE A 419 -8.29 -4.75 2.83
CA PHE A 419 -7.37 -4.97 1.71
C PHE A 419 -8.07 -4.84 0.34
N MET A 420 -9.26 -5.42 0.18
CA MET A 420 -10.03 -5.31 -1.08
C MET A 420 -10.51 -3.89 -1.32
N ALA A 421 -11.05 -3.20 -0.30
CA ALA A 421 -11.50 -1.82 -0.43
C ALA A 421 -10.36 -0.90 -0.84
N LEU A 422 -9.21 -0.96 -0.13
CA LEU A 422 -8.04 -0.14 -0.44
C LEU A 422 -7.44 -0.48 -1.81
N THR A 423 -7.37 -1.76 -2.18
CA THR A 423 -6.89 -2.16 -3.52
C THR A 423 -7.78 -1.58 -4.62
N ARG A 424 -9.10 -1.60 -4.43
CA ARG A 424 -10.02 -0.99 -5.39
C ARG A 424 -9.87 0.53 -5.43
N VAL A 425 -9.70 1.18 -4.28
CA VAL A 425 -9.42 2.63 -4.20
C VAL A 425 -8.14 2.98 -4.98
N VAL A 426 -7.10 2.17 -4.87
CA VAL A 426 -5.84 2.36 -5.61
C VAL A 426 -6.02 2.13 -7.10
N ALA A 427 -6.70 1.05 -7.50
CA ALA A 427 -6.88 0.68 -8.90
C ALA A 427 -7.80 1.65 -9.66
N GLU A 428 -8.84 2.17 -9.01
CA GLU A 428 -9.82 3.08 -9.61
C GLU A 428 -9.45 4.55 -9.36
N GLY A 429 -9.08 4.91 -8.12
CA GLY A 429 -8.81 6.26 -7.66
C GLY A 429 -7.35 6.69 -7.78
N GLY A 430 -6.41 5.79 -8.10
CA GLY A 430 -5.01 6.13 -8.31
C GLY A 430 -4.32 6.83 -7.15
N LEU A 431 -4.81 6.62 -5.94
CA LEU A 431 -4.28 7.30 -4.77
C LEU A 431 -2.91 6.72 -4.40
N PRO A 432 -1.88 7.56 -4.36
CA PRO A 432 -0.52 7.08 -4.09
C PRO A 432 -0.33 6.61 -2.65
N ALA A 433 -1.10 7.16 -1.71
CA ALA A 433 -1.04 6.80 -0.29
C ALA A 433 -2.43 6.90 0.33
N MET A 434 -2.84 5.87 1.05
CA MET A 434 -4.11 5.82 1.75
C MET A 434 -4.04 4.84 2.92
N ARG A 435 -4.90 5.03 3.92
CA ARG A 435 -5.07 4.14 5.07
C ARG A 435 -6.55 3.76 5.25
N PRO A 436 -6.85 2.67 5.95
CA PRO A 436 -8.22 2.41 6.37
C PRO A 436 -8.65 3.41 7.45
N PRO A 437 -9.95 3.65 7.62
CA PRO A 437 -10.50 4.53 8.65
C PRO A 437 -10.31 3.96 10.07
N ILE A 438 -10.26 2.64 10.21
CA ILE A 438 -10.02 1.90 11.46
C ILE A 438 -9.20 0.65 11.16
N MET A 439 -8.36 0.23 12.11
CA MET A 439 -7.63 -1.03 11.99
C MET A 439 -8.50 -2.22 12.38
N THR A 440 -8.17 -3.41 11.82
CA THR A 440 -8.95 -4.63 12.07
C THR A 440 -8.94 -5.04 13.53
N ASN A 441 -7.87 -4.81 14.29
CA ASN A 441 -7.85 -5.10 15.73
C ASN A 441 -8.91 -4.30 16.49
N SER A 442 -9.00 -2.98 16.25
CA SER A 442 -10.01 -2.12 16.88
C SER A 442 -11.42 -2.47 16.42
N PHE A 443 -11.59 -2.83 15.14
CA PHE A 443 -12.86 -3.33 14.63
C PHE A 443 -13.30 -4.60 15.37
N VAL A 444 -12.42 -5.61 15.51
CA VAL A 444 -12.73 -6.86 16.21
C VAL A 444 -13.05 -6.60 17.69
N ILE A 445 -12.27 -5.75 18.37
CA ILE A 445 -12.54 -5.39 19.77
C ILE A 445 -13.90 -4.73 19.92
N SER A 446 -14.28 -3.85 19.00
CA SER A 446 -15.56 -3.14 19.05
C SER A 446 -16.75 -4.06 18.80
N VAL A 447 -16.60 -5.00 17.86
CA VAL A 447 -17.66 -5.93 17.46
C VAL A 447 -17.82 -7.07 18.44
N ALA A 448 -16.74 -7.70 18.86
CA ALA A 448 -16.77 -8.85 19.76
C ALA A 448 -16.83 -8.47 21.24
N GLY A 449 -16.28 -7.32 21.61
CA GLY A 449 -16.08 -6.91 23.00
C GLY A 449 -14.84 -7.55 23.64
N SER A 450 -14.13 -6.79 24.51
CA SER A 450 -12.93 -7.28 25.18
C SER A 450 -13.19 -8.48 26.11
N LYS A 451 -14.41 -8.59 26.65
CA LYS A 451 -14.83 -9.72 27.50
C LYS A 451 -14.79 -11.04 26.73
N ASN A 452 -15.28 -11.06 25.50
CA ASN A 452 -15.33 -12.29 24.67
C ASN A 452 -13.96 -12.65 24.08
N LEU A 453 -13.03 -11.70 24.01
CA LEU A 453 -11.67 -11.90 23.54
C LEU A 453 -10.76 -12.45 24.63
N GLY A 454 -10.95 -12.02 25.88
CA GLY A 454 -10.07 -12.34 26.99
C GLY A 454 -8.66 -11.75 26.84
N ALA A 455 -7.78 -11.98 27.81
CA ALA A 455 -6.42 -11.45 27.80
C ALA A 455 -5.59 -12.05 26.64
N ASN A 456 -5.65 -13.36 26.41
CA ASN A 456 -4.93 -14.03 25.31
C ASN A 456 -5.32 -13.46 23.95
N GLY A 457 -6.62 -13.26 23.70
CA GLY A 457 -7.11 -12.70 22.44
C GLY A 457 -6.69 -11.25 22.25
N LEU A 458 -6.69 -10.43 23.31
CA LEU A 458 -6.20 -9.05 23.27
C LEU A 458 -4.70 -9.01 22.94
N VAL A 459 -3.89 -9.87 23.57
CA VAL A 459 -2.44 -9.96 23.25
C VAL A 459 -2.21 -10.39 21.82
N ALA A 460 -2.94 -11.39 21.31
CA ALA A 460 -2.86 -11.82 19.91
C ALA A 460 -3.20 -10.65 18.94
N LEU A 461 -4.21 -9.84 19.27
CA LEU A 461 -4.53 -8.62 18.52
C LEU A 461 -3.44 -7.56 18.64
N GLY A 462 -2.72 -7.49 19.77
CA GLY A 462 -1.57 -6.60 19.94
C GLY A 462 -0.44 -6.88 18.93
N PHE A 463 -0.16 -8.14 18.62
CA PHE A 463 0.82 -8.50 17.60
C PHE A 463 0.40 -8.11 16.18
N SER A 464 -0.89 -7.86 15.93
CA SER A 464 -1.33 -7.36 14.63
C SER A 464 -0.74 -5.99 14.26
N TYR A 465 -0.28 -5.22 15.23
CA TYR A 465 0.48 -3.99 14.96
C TYR A 465 1.78 -4.25 14.21
N GLY A 466 2.37 -5.42 14.30
CA GLY A 466 3.59 -5.80 13.58
C GLY A 466 3.40 -6.06 12.08
N TRP A 467 2.17 -6.39 11.63
CA TRP A 467 1.93 -6.80 10.24
C TRP A 467 0.67 -6.22 9.59
N HIS A 468 -0.18 -5.54 10.35
CA HIS A 468 -1.46 -5.00 9.86
C HIS A 468 -1.72 -3.57 10.34
N SER A 469 -0.71 -2.83 10.81
CA SER A 469 -0.89 -1.47 11.28
C SER A 469 -0.75 -0.42 10.18
N GLU A 470 0.26 -0.56 9.36
CA GLU A 470 0.60 0.38 8.29
C GLU A 470 0.14 -0.16 6.94
N ILE A 471 -1.18 -0.14 6.72
CA ILE A 471 -1.76 -0.65 5.47
C ILE A 471 -1.65 0.41 4.37
N ARG A 472 -0.44 0.88 4.05
CA ARG A 472 -0.12 1.79 2.93
C ARG A 472 0.72 1.14 1.85
N SER A 473 1.23 -0.06 2.11
CA SER A 473 1.84 -0.94 1.12
C SER A 473 1.53 -2.38 1.50
N PHE A 474 0.91 -3.14 0.62
CA PHE A 474 0.59 -4.56 0.84
C PHE A 474 0.47 -5.29 -0.49
N VAL A 475 0.68 -6.59 -0.44
CA VAL A 475 0.85 -7.45 -1.63
C VAL A 475 -0.35 -7.38 -2.58
N MET A 476 -1.59 -7.30 -2.08
CA MET A 476 -2.79 -7.29 -2.93
C MET A 476 -2.81 -6.11 -3.90
N SER A 477 -2.54 -4.88 -3.43
CA SER A 477 -2.53 -3.68 -4.29
C SER A 477 -1.39 -3.70 -5.29
N SER A 478 -0.22 -4.18 -4.89
CA SER A 478 0.95 -4.31 -5.75
C SER A 478 0.74 -5.36 -6.83
N VAL A 479 0.15 -6.49 -6.47
CA VAL A 479 -0.22 -7.54 -7.44
C VAL A 479 -1.31 -7.06 -8.39
N ALA A 480 -2.32 -6.30 -7.92
CA ALA A 480 -3.35 -5.72 -8.79
C ALA A 480 -2.74 -4.83 -9.88
N ASN A 481 -1.84 -3.92 -9.50
CA ASN A 481 -1.09 -3.07 -10.44
C ASN A 481 -0.17 -3.90 -11.35
N GLY A 482 0.53 -4.89 -10.79
CA GLY A 482 1.39 -5.80 -11.54
C GLY A 482 0.63 -6.62 -12.58
N LEU A 483 -0.54 -7.16 -12.24
CA LEU A 483 -1.38 -7.92 -13.18
C LEU A 483 -1.91 -7.04 -14.31
N LYS A 484 -2.24 -5.77 -14.04
CA LYS A 484 -2.60 -4.80 -15.08
C LYS A 484 -1.44 -4.57 -16.05
N MET A 485 -0.25 -4.38 -15.54
CA MET A 485 0.94 -4.23 -16.38
C MET A 485 1.29 -5.51 -17.15
N GLY A 486 1.08 -6.67 -16.52
CA GLY A 486 1.28 -7.98 -17.12
C GLY A 486 0.35 -8.30 -18.31
N GLU A 487 -0.71 -7.50 -18.58
CA GLU A 487 -1.56 -7.68 -19.75
C GLU A 487 -0.80 -7.52 -21.07
N ILE A 488 0.24 -6.72 -21.07
CA ILE A 488 1.09 -6.48 -22.26
C ILE A 488 1.89 -7.74 -22.63
N ILE A 489 2.17 -8.62 -21.67
CA ILE A 489 2.88 -9.87 -21.93
C ILE A 489 1.94 -10.81 -22.70
N THR A 490 2.35 -11.23 -23.89
CA THR A 490 1.66 -12.23 -24.71
C THR A 490 2.07 -13.64 -24.28
N GLY A 491 1.21 -14.64 -24.49
CA GLY A 491 1.49 -16.03 -24.12
C GLY A 491 1.22 -16.36 -22.65
N SER A 492 1.81 -17.43 -22.14
CA SER A 492 1.53 -17.95 -20.81
C SER A 492 2.13 -17.07 -19.70
N LYS A 493 1.28 -16.62 -18.78
CA LYS A 493 1.64 -15.80 -17.63
C LYS A 493 1.88 -16.62 -16.35
N ARG A 494 1.82 -17.95 -16.40
CA ARG A 494 1.95 -18.83 -15.21
C ARG A 494 3.28 -18.63 -14.46
N ARG A 495 4.37 -18.31 -15.17
CA ARG A 495 5.66 -18.02 -14.55
C ARG A 495 5.67 -16.73 -13.71
N LEU A 496 4.73 -15.80 -13.97
CA LEU A 496 4.64 -14.56 -13.21
C LEU A 496 4.24 -14.81 -11.75
N PHE A 497 3.44 -15.85 -11.47
CA PHE A 497 3.16 -16.27 -10.10
C PHE A 497 4.45 -16.59 -9.32
N TRP A 498 5.34 -17.38 -9.94
CA TRP A 498 6.62 -17.72 -9.32
C TRP A 498 7.54 -16.50 -9.19
N ALA A 499 7.53 -15.58 -10.17
CA ALA A 499 8.27 -14.33 -10.08
C ALA A 499 7.83 -13.50 -8.87
N VAL A 500 6.52 -13.36 -8.64
CA VAL A 500 5.95 -12.67 -7.47
C VAL A 500 6.36 -13.36 -6.16
N LEU A 501 6.24 -14.69 -6.10
CA LEU A 501 6.62 -15.45 -4.91
C LEU A 501 8.12 -15.33 -4.60
N ILE A 502 8.98 -15.46 -5.61
CA ILE A 502 10.43 -15.27 -5.48
C ILE A 502 10.74 -13.85 -4.99
N ALA A 503 10.08 -12.82 -5.55
CA ALA A 503 10.25 -11.44 -5.09
C ALA A 503 9.95 -11.29 -3.60
N ILE A 504 8.85 -11.89 -3.10
CA ILE A 504 8.51 -11.87 -1.67
C ILE A 504 9.60 -12.56 -0.84
N LEU A 505 10.03 -13.75 -1.23
CA LEU A 505 11.02 -14.54 -0.47
C LEU A 505 12.39 -13.83 -0.39
N VAL A 506 12.92 -13.34 -1.51
CA VAL A 506 14.22 -12.64 -1.51
C VAL A 506 14.14 -11.31 -0.77
N SER A 507 12.99 -10.64 -0.81
CA SER A 507 12.77 -9.40 -0.08
C SER A 507 12.71 -9.62 1.43
N LEU A 508 12.01 -10.68 1.89
CA LEU A 508 12.04 -11.10 3.30
C LEU A 508 13.46 -11.37 3.77
N ALA A 509 14.24 -12.10 2.98
CA ALA A 509 15.63 -12.41 3.32
C ALA A 509 16.50 -11.14 3.41
N GLY A 510 16.47 -10.28 2.39
CA GLY A 510 17.30 -9.06 2.32
C GLY A 510 16.97 -8.06 3.42
N SER A 511 15.70 -7.73 3.60
CA SER A 511 15.26 -6.76 4.62
C SER A 511 15.47 -7.28 6.04
N SER A 512 15.16 -8.55 6.31
CA SER A 512 15.32 -9.14 7.64
C SER A 512 16.79 -9.25 8.04
N TYR A 513 17.63 -9.74 7.12
CA TYR A 513 19.06 -9.84 7.38
C TYR A 513 19.66 -8.48 7.76
N MET A 514 19.36 -7.44 6.97
CA MET A 514 19.88 -6.10 7.23
C MET A 514 19.33 -5.51 8.54
N THR A 515 18.02 -5.65 8.79
CA THR A 515 17.41 -5.18 10.04
C THR A 515 18.02 -5.83 11.28
N MET A 516 18.18 -7.16 11.25
CA MET A 516 18.80 -7.92 12.35
C MET A 516 20.27 -7.54 12.53
N PHE A 517 21.02 -7.48 11.42
CA PHE A 517 22.44 -7.12 11.46
C PHE A 517 22.66 -5.74 12.09
N LEU A 518 21.87 -4.73 11.67
CA LEU A 518 22.02 -3.38 12.18
C LEU A 518 21.59 -3.28 13.66
N ALA A 519 20.50 -3.94 14.05
CA ALA A 519 20.02 -3.92 15.42
C ALA A 519 21.03 -4.54 16.39
N TYR A 520 21.57 -5.71 16.07
CA TYR A 520 22.57 -6.36 16.91
C TYR A 520 23.94 -5.69 16.89
N LYS A 521 24.32 -5.02 15.78
CA LYS A 521 25.60 -4.33 15.67
C LYS A 521 25.62 -2.99 16.40
N TYR A 522 24.60 -2.18 16.21
CA TYR A 522 24.58 -0.80 16.72
C TYR A 522 23.66 -0.60 17.93
N GLY A 523 22.86 -1.59 18.27
CA GLY A 523 21.79 -1.49 19.25
C GLY A 523 20.54 -0.79 18.68
N GLY A 524 19.39 -1.46 18.77
CA GLY A 524 18.13 -0.94 18.25
C GLY A 524 17.77 0.45 18.75
N ILE A 525 18.07 0.78 20.04
CA ILE A 525 17.80 2.11 20.62
C ILE A 525 18.55 3.25 19.93
N ASN A 526 19.68 2.96 19.30
CA ASN A 526 20.51 3.92 18.57
C ASN A 526 20.06 4.10 17.11
N LEU A 527 19.17 3.23 16.62
CA LEU A 527 18.62 3.27 15.27
C LEU A 527 17.40 4.18 15.19
N ASN A 528 16.65 4.11 14.07
CA ASN A 528 15.47 4.94 13.87
C ASN A 528 14.42 4.70 14.97
N PRO A 529 14.09 5.73 15.79
CA PRO A 529 13.19 5.57 16.94
C PRO A 529 11.79 5.04 16.57
N LEU A 530 11.31 5.32 15.37
CA LEU A 530 9.99 4.86 14.93
C LEU A 530 9.89 3.33 14.92
N PHE A 531 10.95 2.65 14.47
CA PHE A 531 10.98 1.20 14.38
C PHE A 531 11.45 0.51 15.66
N PHE A 532 12.31 1.14 16.45
CA PHE A 532 12.96 0.46 17.58
C PHE A 532 12.61 0.99 18.97
N VAL A 533 12.08 2.22 19.08
CA VAL A 533 11.75 2.82 20.39
C VAL A 533 10.25 3.12 20.50
N GLY A 534 9.65 3.65 19.43
CA GLY A 534 8.29 4.20 19.46
C GLY A 534 7.21 3.21 19.06
N GLN A 535 6.91 3.14 17.76
CA GLN A 535 5.70 2.48 17.27
C GLN A 535 5.80 0.95 17.28
N ALA A 536 6.74 0.40 16.50
CA ALA A 536 6.79 -1.03 16.27
C ALA A 536 6.90 -1.87 17.56
N PRO A 537 7.85 -1.58 18.49
CA PRO A 537 8.01 -2.40 19.68
C PRO A 537 6.96 -2.18 20.76
N THR A 538 6.25 -1.05 20.75
CA THR A 538 5.44 -0.65 21.93
C THR A 538 3.95 -0.51 21.68
N PHE A 539 3.47 -0.39 20.43
CA PHE A 539 2.04 -0.16 20.17
C PHE A 539 1.15 -1.32 20.63
N GLY A 540 1.58 -2.56 20.42
CA GLY A 540 0.85 -3.73 20.89
C GLY A 540 0.59 -3.70 22.40
N PRO A 541 1.63 -3.69 23.23
CA PRO A 541 1.45 -3.64 24.69
C PRO A 541 0.85 -2.32 25.18
N LYS A 542 1.20 -1.16 24.61
CA LYS A 542 0.58 0.14 24.98
C LYS A 542 -0.92 0.19 24.74
N ASP A 543 -1.43 -0.49 23.72
CA ASP A 543 -2.86 -0.53 23.46
C ASP A 543 -3.56 -1.63 24.26
N MET A 544 -2.97 -2.82 24.38
CA MET A 544 -3.65 -3.98 24.93
C MET A 544 -3.52 -4.13 26.46
N ALA A 545 -2.37 -3.79 27.07
CA ALA A 545 -2.20 -3.90 28.52
C ALA A 545 -3.21 -3.07 29.30
N PRO A 546 -3.51 -1.79 28.97
CA PRO A 546 -4.56 -1.05 29.67
C PRO A 546 -5.96 -1.63 29.46
N ARG A 547 -6.23 -2.30 28.31
CA ARG A 547 -7.52 -2.97 28.08
C ARG A 547 -7.66 -4.24 28.92
N ILE A 548 -6.55 -4.93 29.18
CA ILE A 548 -6.51 -6.12 30.05
C ILE A 548 -6.67 -5.71 31.51
N ALA A 549 -6.04 -4.60 31.91
CA ALA A 549 -6.15 -4.05 33.28
C ALA A 549 -7.53 -3.46 33.59
N ALA A 550 -8.25 -2.99 32.57
CA ALA A 550 -9.57 -2.41 32.73
C ALA A 550 -10.67 -3.47 32.88
N ILE A 551 -11.85 -3.02 33.32
CA ILE A 551 -13.05 -3.89 33.32
C ILE A 551 -13.36 -4.29 31.87
N LEU A 552 -13.38 -5.60 31.61
CA LEU A 552 -13.69 -6.13 30.30
C LEU A 552 -15.14 -5.85 29.90
N THR A 553 -15.33 -5.28 28.74
CA THR A 553 -16.63 -4.83 28.23
C THR A 553 -17.16 -5.76 27.14
N GLY A 554 -18.49 -5.81 27.00
CA GLY A 554 -19.15 -6.49 25.88
C GLY A 554 -19.01 -5.71 24.55
N PRO A 555 -19.71 -6.17 23.51
CA PRO A 555 -19.79 -5.47 22.21
C PRO A 555 -20.26 -4.02 22.36
N ARG A 556 -19.73 -3.14 21.53
CA ARG A 556 -20.05 -1.70 21.53
C ARG A 556 -21.19 -1.38 20.57
N TRP A 557 -22.36 -1.05 21.12
CA TRP A 557 -23.54 -0.72 20.31
C TRP A 557 -23.42 0.59 19.54
N ASP A 558 -22.70 1.57 20.08
CA ASP A 558 -22.36 2.82 19.40
C ASP A 558 -21.52 2.56 18.15
N ALA A 559 -20.55 1.65 18.22
CA ALA A 559 -19.75 1.23 17.06
C ALA A 559 -20.62 0.58 15.98
N TRP A 560 -21.53 -0.34 16.36
CA TRP A 560 -22.48 -0.95 15.43
C TRP A 560 -23.39 0.05 14.76
N LEU A 561 -23.92 1.02 15.53
CA LEU A 561 -24.78 2.09 15.00
C LEU A 561 -24.04 2.91 13.93
N PHE A 562 -22.82 3.38 14.23
CA PHE A 562 -22.08 4.19 13.27
C PHE A 562 -21.60 3.40 12.06
N MET A 563 -21.26 2.11 12.21
CA MET A 563 -21.03 1.21 11.06
C MET A 563 -22.29 1.08 10.19
N GLY A 564 -23.47 0.92 10.81
CA GLY A 564 -24.74 0.87 10.10
C GLY A 564 -25.03 2.17 9.32
N ILE A 565 -24.80 3.33 9.95
CA ILE A 565 -24.94 4.65 9.29
C ILE A 565 -24.00 4.74 8.08
N GLY A 566 -22.71 4.42 8.27
CA GLY A 566 -21.72 4.46 7.20
C GLY A 566 -22.05 3.54 6.03
N GLY A 567 -22.48 2.31 6.33
CA GLY A 567 -22.94 1.35 5.33
C GLY A 567 -24.18 1.84 4.56
N THR A 568 -25.17 2.40 5.27
CA THR A 568 -26.38 2.93 4.66
C THR A 568 -26.08 4.10 3.73
N VAL A 569 -25.24 5.06 4.17
CA VAL A 569 -24.82 6.19 3.34
C VAL A 569 -24.09 5.68 2.10
N MET A 570 -23.19 4.70 2.23
CA MET A 570 -22.51 4.10 1.09
C MET A 570 -23.47 3.45 0.11
N ALA A 571 -24.43 2.67 0.59
CA ALA A 571 -25.45 2.03 -0.25
C ALA A 571 -26.27 3.08 -1.02
N LEU A 572 -26.68 4.16 -0.34
CA LEU A 572 -27.40 5.27 -0.96
C LEU A 572 -26.57 5.99 -2.03
N LEU A 573 -25.28 6.25 -1.77
CA LEU A 573 -24.39 6.88 -2.75
C LEU A 573 -24.18 5.99 -3.98
N MET A 574 -24.02 4.68 -3.80
CA MET A 574 -23.88 3.73 -4.92
C MET A 574 -25.18 3.61 -5.71
N TRP A 575 -26.32 3.58 -5.01
CA TRP A 575 -27.64 3.59 -5.63
C TRP A 575 -27.87 4.88 -6.42
N ALA A 576 -27.60 6.04 -5.83
CA ALA A 576 -27.76 7.33 -6.50
C ALA A 576 -26.91 7.42 -7.78
N ARG A 577 -25.64 6.96 -7.71
CA ARG A 577 -24.75 6.92 -8.87
C ARG A 577 -25.27 6.00 -9.98
N HIS A 578 -25.94 4.90 -9.62
CA HIS A 578 -26.49 3.96 -10.59
C HIS A 578 -27.74 4.51 -11.30
N TYR A 579 -28.61 5.19 -10.56
CA TYR A 579 -29.90 5.66 -11.09
C TYR A 579 -29.85 7.07 -11.67
N PHE A 580 -29.03 7.99 -11.12
CA PHE A 580 -28.97 9.39 -11.53
C PHE A 580 -27.74 9.69 -12.38
N LEU A 581 -27.90 9.84 -13.70
CA LEU A 581 -26.80 10.17 -14.61
C LEU A 581 -26.13 11.52 -14.31
N TRP A 582 -26.85 12.45 -13.68
CA TRP A 582 -26.33 13.77 -13.28
C TRP A 582 -25.55 13.74 -11.95
N TRP A 583 -25.53 12.61 -11.22
CA TRP A 583 -24.88 12.52 -9.90
C TRP A 583 -23.35 12.69 -10.01
N PRO A 584 -22.80 13.79 -9.43
CA PRO A 584 -21.41 14.16 -9.72
C PRO A 584 -20.37 13.47 -8.82
N LEU A 585 -20.82 12.86 -7.70
CA LEU A 585 -19.90 12.34 -6.69
C LEU A 585 -19.73 10.83 -6.80
N ASN A 586 -18.47 10.38 -6.77
CA ASN A 586 -18.13 8.96 -6.73
C ASN A 586 -18.13 8.47 -5.27
N PRO A 587 -18.82 7.35 -4.95
CA PRO A 587 -18.84 6.75 -3.61
C PRO A 587 -17.46 6.45 -3.02
N LEU A 588 -16.44 6.21 -3.87
CA LEU A 588 -15.06 5.96 -3.48
C LEU A 588 -14.52 7.06 -2.55
N GLY A 589 -14.82 8.34 -2.81
CA GLY A 589 -14.38 9.45 -1.97
C GLY A 589 -14.88 9.35 -0.53
N TYR A 590 -16.12 8.88 -0.33
CA TYR A 590 -16.67 8.67 1.01
C TYR A 590 -15.98 7.54 1.77
N THR A 591 -15.60 6.46 1.07
CA THR A 591 -14.91 5.31 1.67
C THR A 591 -13.62 5.70 2.41
N ILE A 592 -12.93 6.74 1.92
CA ILE A 592 -11.62 7.18 2.42
C ILE A 592 -11.67 8.50 3.20
N SER A 593 -12.84 9.11 3.34
CA SER A 593 -12.98 10.47 3.91
C SER A 593 -12.63 10.54 5.41
N ALA A 594 -12.91 9.46 6.16
CA ALA A 594 -12.67 9.38 7.59
C ALA A 594 -11.22 8.93 7.93
N ASN A 595 -10.22 9.56 7.31
CA ASN A 595 -8.82 9.18 7.46
C ASN A 595 -7.91 10.42 7.45
N TRP A 596 -6.97 10.51 8.38
CA TRP A 596 -6.03 11.63 8.45
C TRP A 596 -5.11 11.73 7.22
N LYS A 597 -4.79 10.59 6.56
CA LYS A 597 -3.94 10.59 5.37
C LYS A 597 -4.61 11.28 4.18
N THR A 598 -5.95 11.23 4.11
CA THR A 598 -6.73 11.99 3.10
C THR A 598 -6.52 13.50 3.24
N GLY A 599 -6.30 14.00 4.48
CA GLY A 599 -5.95 15.40 4.71
C GLY A 599 -4.63 15.80 4.05
N HIS A 600 -3.64 14.93 4.04
CA HIS A 600 -2.37 15.18 3.33
C HIS A 600 -2.54 15.20 1.80
N ILE A 601 -3.54 14.51 1.27
CA ILE A 601 -3.82 14.47 -0.17
C ILE A 601 -4.74 15.61 -0.61
N LEU A 602 -5.46 16.25 0.32
CA LEU A 602 -6.51 17.23 0.06
C LEU A 602 -6.07 18.33 -0.92
N GLY A 603 -4.95 19.01 -0.65
CA GLY A 603 -4.43 20.10 -1.46
C GLY A 603 -4.08 19.64 -2.88
N SER A 604 -3.33 18.53 -2.97
CA SER A 604 -2.94 17.96 -4.26
C SER A 604 -4.15 17.45 -5.06
N ALA A 605 -5.17 16.87 -4.39
CA ALA A 605 -6.38 16.39 -5.05
C ALA A 605 -7.23 17.54 -5.61
N PHE A 606 -7.41 18.60 -4.83
CA PHE A 606 -8.10 19.79 -5.27
C PHE A 606 -7.37 20.47 -6.45
N LEU A 607 -6.05 20.64 -6.35
CA LEU A 607 -5.24 21.25 -7.41
C LEU A 607 -5.28 20.42 -8.70
N ALA A 608 -5.11 19.11 -8.62
CA ALA A 608 -5.15 18.23 -9.79
C ALA A 608 -6.54 18.24 -10.45
N TRP A 609 -7.61 18.19 -9.65
CA TRP A 609 -8.98 18.32 -10.14
C TRP A 609 -9.21 19.66 -10.86
N LEU A 610 -8.82 20.76 -10.23
CA LEU A 610 -8.98 22.10 -10.79
C LEU A 610 -8.22 22.26 -12.11
N LEU A 611 -6.93 21.89 -12.14
CA LEU A 611 -6.11 21.94 -13.34
C LEU A 611 -6.69 21.10 -14.47
N LYS A 612 -7.11 19.85 -14.16
CA LYS A 612 -7.71 18.97 -15.15
C LYS A 612 -9.03 19.53 -15.68
N LEU A 613 -9.88 20.07 -14.80
CA LEU A 613 -11.15 20.71 -15.18
C LEU A 613 -10.92 21.87 -16.14
N LEU A 614 -10.00 22.78 -15.81
CA LEU A 614 -9.65 23.94 -16.64
C LEU A 614 -9.06 23.51 -18.00
N ILE A 615 -8.13 22.56 -17.99
CA ILE A 615 -7.50 22.03 -19.22
C ILE A 615 -8.55 21.42 -20.14
N LEU A 616 -9.46 20.60 -19.61
CA LEU A 616 -10.50 19.96 -20.42
C LEU A 616 -11.57 20.96 -20.90
N ARG A 617 -11.93 21.96 -20.07
CA ARG A 617 -12.95 22.95 -20.41
C ARG A 617 -12.47 23.91 -21.47
N TYR A 618 -11.24 24.41 -21.39
CA TYR A 618 -10.70 25.46 -22.29
C TYR A 618 -9.79 24.89 -23.38
N GLY A 619 -9.01 23.83 -23.10
CA GLY A 619 -8.06 23.23 -24.04
C GLY A 619 -8.55 21.96 -24.72
N GLY A 620 -9.59 21.33 -24.17
CA GLY A 620 -10.16 20.09 -24.69
C GLY A 620 -9.22 18.86 -24.57
N PRO A 621 -9.62 17.71 -25.17
CA PRO A 621 -8.84 16.46 -25.09
C PRO A 621 -7.44 16.57 -25.68
N LYS A 622 -7.22 17.41 -26.69
CA LYS A 622 -5.91 17.60 -27.32
C LYS A 622 -4.92 18.22 -26.34
N MET A 623 -5.32 19.25 -25.60
CA MET A 623 -4.47 19.90 -24.62
C MET A 623 -4.18 18.97 -23.44
N TYR A 624 -5.19 18.19 -22.99
CA TYR A 624 -5.01 17.15 -21.99
C TYR A 624 -3.91 16.15 -22.39
N GLN A 625 -3.95 15.63 -23.63
CA GLN A 625 -2.93 14.69 -24.13
C GLN A 625 -1.54 15.36 -24.21
N LYS A 626 -1.46 16.61 -24.63
CA LYS A 626 -0.20 17.36 -24.75
C LYS A 626 0.46 17.60 -23.40
N LEU A 627 -0.33 17.81 -22.34
CA LEU A 627 0.17 18.08 -20.98
C LEU A 627 0.42 16.81 -20.16
N ARG A 628 -0.11 15.66 -20.59
CA ARG A 628 0.07 14.37 -19.91
C ARG A 628 1.55 14.06 -19.57
N PRO A 629 2.54 14.25 -20.48
CA PRO A 629 3.95 14.03 -20.16
C PRO A 629 4.47 14.94 -19.04
N PHE A 630 3.96 16.18 -18.90
CA PHE A 630 4.35 17.06 -17.80
C PHE A 630 4.03 16.45 -16.43
N PHE A 631 2.81 15.93 -16.25
CA PHE A 631 2.38 15.31 -15.00
C PHE A 631 3.12 13.98 -14.69
N LEU A 632 3.50 13.24 -15.74
CA LEU A 632 4.39 12.07 -15.57
C LEU A 632 5.79 12.51 -15.12
N GLY A 633 6.28 13.62 -15.67
CA GLY A 633 7.54 14.27 -15.26
C GLY A 633 7.51 14.72 -13.80
N LEU A 634 6.38 15.30 -13.32
CA LEU A 634 6.21 15.68 -11.91
C LEU A 634 6.41 14.50 -10.98
N ILE A 635 5.81 13.36 -11.32
CA ILE A 635 5.93 12.11 -10.52
C ILE A 635 7.40 11.66 -10.49
N LEU A 636 8.01 11.53 -11.67
CA LEU A 636 9.34 10.96 -11.79
C LEU A 636 10.41 11.88 -11.16
N GLY A 637 10.28 13.19 -11.33
CA GLY A 637 11.23 14.18 -10.80
C GLY A 637 11.28 14.21 -9.27
N GLU A 638 10.12 14.11 -8.59
CA GLU A 638 10.08 14.04 -7.12
C GLU A 638 10.67 12.70 -6.62
N ILE A 639 10.34 11.59 -7.27
CA ILE A 639 10.85 10.26 -6.88
C ILE A 639 12.35 10.14 -7.09
N VAL A 640 12.86 10.55 -8.26
CA VAL A 640 14.29 10.50 -8.57
C VAL A 640 15.07 11.48 -7.70
N GLY A 641 14.49 12.65 -7.41
CA GLY A 641 15.09 13.63 -6.50
C GLY A 641 15.19 13.09 -5.08
N ALA A 642 14.11 12.51 -4.53
CA ALA A 642 14.12 11.92 -3.19
C ALA A 642 15.10 10.75 -3.07
N GLY A 643 15.13 9.85 -4.07
CA GLY A 643 16.11 8.75 -4.11
C GLY A 643 17.54 9.23 -4.29
N GLY A 644 17.75 10.27 -5.11
CA GLY A 644 19.06 10.91 -5.29
C GLY A 644 19.60 11.52 -4.00
N TRP A 645 18.76 12.21 -3.23
CA TRP A 645 19.15 12.75 -1.92
C TRP A 645 19.49 11.66 -0.90
N LEU A 646 18.81 10.49 -0.90
CA LEU A 646 19.21 9.35 -0.09
C LEU A 646 20.63 8.86 -0.42
N VAL A 647 21.02 8.90 -1.71
CA VAL A 647 22.39 8.56 -2.11
C VAL A 647 23.38 9.62 -1.63
N VAL A 648 23.03 10.92 -1.72
CA VAL A 648 23.84 12.03 -1.18
C VAL A 648 24.01 11.89 0.33
N ASP A 649 22.94 11.62 1.08
CA ASP A 649 22.97 11.41 2.53
C ASP A 649 23.87 10.23 2.90
N TYR A 650 23.82 9.12 2.13
CA TYR A 650 24.70 7.98 2.33
C TYR A 650 26.18 8.37 2.14
N ILE A 651 26.51 9.12 1.10
CA ILE A 651 27.91 9.52 0.78
C ILE A 651 28.42 10.53 1.82
N THR A 652 27.60 11.45 2.26
CA THR A 652 28.00 12.51 3.20
C THR A 652 27.89 12.11 4.68
N GLY A 653 27.21 11.00 4.98
CA GLY A 653 26.93 10.59 6.35
C GLY A 653 25.87 11.47 7.05
N HIS A 654 25.13 12.30 6.32
CA HIS A 654 24.06 13.11 6.89
C HIS A 654 22.86 12.25 7.26
N ILE A 655 22.22 12.56 8.40
CA ILE A 655 21.11 11.75 8.94
C ILE A 655 19.88 12.63 9.09
N GLY A 656 18.72 12.10 8.66
CA GLY A 656 17.42 12.73 8.93
C GLY A 656 16.86 13.62 7.83
N SER A 657 17.41 13.58 6.61
CA SER A 657 16.83 14.28 5.44
C SER A 657 15.50 13.64 5.01
N PHE A 658 14.44 13.89 5.78
CA PHE A 658 13.10 13.40 5.46
C PHE A 658 12.41 14.38 4.51
N LEU A 659 12.59 14.21 3.19
CA LEU A 659 12.19 15.19 2.19
C LEU A 659 10.74 15.03 1.72
N THR A 660 10.25 13.81 1.71
CA THR A 660 8.91 13.51 1.18
C THR A 660 8.29 12.26 1.80
N GLN A 661 6.97 12.24 1.86
CA GLN A 661 6.13 11.09 2.25
C GLN A 661 5.39 10.52 1.04
N ILE A 662 6.04 10.46 -0.13
CA ILE A 662 5.41 10.00 -1.38
C ILE A 662 4.78 8.64 -1.20
#